data_675e1e8457b2639146bdccf2c9a61844
#
_entry.id   675e1e8457b2639146bdccf2c9a61844
#
_cell.length_a   1.000
_cell.length_b   1.000
_cell.length_c   1.000
_cell.angle_alpha   90.00
_cell.angle_beta   90.00
_cell.angle_gamma   90.00
#
_symmetry.space_group_name_H-M   'P 1'
#
loop_
_entity.id
_entity.type
_entity.pdbx_description
1 polymer ?
#
loop_
_entity_poly.entity_id
_entity_poly.type
_entity_poly.pdbx_seq_one_letter_code
_entity_poly.pdbx_strand_id
1 'polypeptide(L)'
;MGTVAMCNEEKLQNKLELNYGDGCGNYLHKFRLYETHSNFYMIGRDKNRTNWRVLKIHRLYVSELSITEDSTLYSEGECCDLLKRIHEGNKSTGGLKFVTTCYGIVGFIQFLGPYYMLLITKRKKIGTICGHAVYCIDKSEMIQIPNSTLLSHMANSKIENRYKKLVRAVDLTKDFFFSYSYHVMLSLQKNLSSHETGLSLYETMFVWNEFLTSGIRKKLKNSIWTVALVHGFFKQIKLSVSGRDFNLILIARRSRHYAGTRYLKRGVNEKGRVANDVETEQIVLEDVEEGCPIQISSVVQNRGSIPLFWSQETSRLNIKPNITLSKRDDKYEATKLHFENLVKRYGNPIIILNLIKTREKKPRESVLRAEFAKAIEVINKDLPPENRLKFLHWDLSKYSRNKAASVLLYLVKVADNALDLTGFFYCQVLPASRQLQCSNNCNGYGTDEDFGAGINDPHNLDAKTPRVLDGDANQNQFIKPPQFQKGVLRTNCIDCLDRTNVAQYVYGLVALGYQLHALGYIDYPSINLDSHLADELMTIYEAMGDTLALQYGGSAAHNKIFSERRGQWKAATQSQEFLRTLRRYYSNAYMDAEKQDAINVFLGHFQPQLGKPDLWELDSDQHFNVGSRGSDFGEEHARSIIKRSFSDGNILGESNSAIDDEKVMLKEISLEPLPVKAQDCNVSLSESNPDISTRVRDISYVRYVTQTAFSRHATGAEC
;
A
#
# COMPACT_ATOMS: atom_id res chain seq x y z
N MET A 1 -31.88 -14.47 8.45
CA MET A 1 -30.52 -13.98 8.11
C MET A 1 -30.09 -12.74 8.91
N GLY A 2 -30.97 -12.09 9.66
CA GLY A 2 -30.63 -10.93 10.50
C GLY A 2 -29.93 -11.23 11.82
N THR A 3 -30.10 -12.41 12.38
CA THR A 3 -29.56 -12.79 13.70
C THR A 3 -28.09 -13.23 13.71
N VAL A 4 -27.56 -13.67 12.57
CA VAL A 4 -26.14 -14.09 12.45
C VAL A 4 -25.22 -12.87 12.25
N ALA A 5 -25.72 -11.79 11.66
CA ALA A 5 -24.96 -10.55 11.48
C ALA A 5 -24.78 -9.79 12.80
N MET A 6 -25.79 -9.73 13.64
CA MET A 6 -25.72 -9.05 14.95
C MET A 6 -24.78 -9.79 15.94
N CYS A 7 -24.76 -11.12 15.92
CA CYS A 7 -23.83 -11.91 16.76
C CYS A 7 -22.34 -11.73 16.37
N ASN A 8 -22.06 -11.37 15.12
CA ASN A 8 -20.69 -11.09 14.70
C ASN A 8 -20.23 -9.67 15.04
N GLU A 9 -21.13 -8.70 15.09
CA GLU A 9 -20.83 -7.32 15.49
C GLU A 9 -20.58 -7.21 17.00
N GLU A 10 -21.35 -7.88 17.84
CA GLU A 10 -21.12 -7.94 19.30
C GLU A 10 -19.83 -8.70 19.66
N LYS A 11 -19.49 -9.78 18.92
CA LYS A 11 -18.22 -10.49 19.09
C LYS A 11 -17.01 -9.68 18.63
N LEU A 12 -17.17 -8.73 17.70
CA LEU A 12 -16.11 -7.82 17.28
C LEU A 12 -15.92 -6.67 18.28
N GLN A 13 -16.99 -6.16 18.91
CA GLN A 13 -16.89 -5.14 19.94
C GLN A 13 -16.07 -5.58 21.17
N ASN A 14 -16.17 -6.86 21.54
CA ASN A 14 -15.43 -7.43 22.67
C ASN A 14 -13.98 -7.85 22.32
N LYS A 15 -13.51 -7.65 21.08
CA LYS A 15 -12.21 -8.12 20.59
C LYS A 15 -11.30 -7.05 19.97
N LEU A 16 -11.64 -5.77 20.09
CA LEU A 16 -10.75 -4.67 19.70
C LEU A 16 -9.69 -4.43 20.78
N GLU A 17 -9.01 -5.48 21.20
CA GLU A 17 -7.80 -5.38 21.99
C GLU A 17 -6.62 -5.02 21.07
N LEU A 18 -6.49 -3.74 20.77
CA LEU A 18 -5.19 -3.21 20.39
C LEU A 18 -4.33 -3.24 21.65
N ASN A 19 -3.31 -4.07 21.66
CA ASN A 19 -2.18 -3.90 22.57
C ASN A 19 -1.49 -2.58 22.21
N TYR A 20 -2.10 -1.48 22.64
CA TYR A 20 -1.55 -0.15 22.58
C TYR A 20 -0.53 -0.02 23.74
N GLY A 21 0.68 0.07 23.39
CA GLY A 21 1.79 0.05 24.33
C GLY A 21 2.59 -1.22 24.13
N ASP A 22 3.89 -1.06 24.01
CA ASP A 22 4.92 -2.10 23.87
C ASP A 22 4.34 -3.52 23.98
N GLY A 23 3.58 -3.92 22.96
CA GLY A 23 3.15 -5.29 22.84
C GLY A 23 4.42 -6.10 22.95
N CYS A 24 4.61 -6.69 24.13
CA CYS A 24 5.71 -7.59 24.43
C CYS A 24 5.56 -8.82 23.55
N GLY A 25 5.45 -8.58 22.23
CA GLY A 25 5.54 -9.58 21.20
C GLY A 25 7.00 -9.98 21.11
N ASN A 26 7.25 -11.28 21.17
CA ASN A 26 8.54 -11.94 21.00
C ASN A 26 9.17 -11.67 19.61
N TYR A 27 9.34 -10.40 19.23
CA TYR A 27 10.03 -10.08 17.97
C TYR A 27 11.48 -9.67 18.21
N LEU A 28 12.35 -10.23 17.37
CA LEU A 28 13.76 -9.86 17.36
C LEU A 28 13.95 -8.62 16.50
N HIS A 29 14.75 -7.64 16.96
CA HIS A 29 14.92 -6.39 16.24
C HIS A 29 16.37 -5.97 16.00
N LYS A 30 17.33 -6.68 16.63
CA LYS A 30 18.77 -6.47 16.42
C LYS A 30 19.50 -7.80 16.45
N PHE A 31 20.39 -7.97 15.50
CA PHE A 31 21.10 -9.23 15.26
C PHE A 31 22.59 -8.96 15.14
N ARG A 32 23.41 -9.92 15.62
CA ARG A 32 24.86 -9.97 15.41
C ARG A 32 25.18 -11.25 14.63
N LEU A 33 25.89 -11.10 13.52
CA LEU A 33 26.33 -12.22 12.71
C LEU A 33 27.79 -12.51 13.04
N TYR A 34 28.07 -13.75 13.34
CA TYR A 34 29.40 -14.30 13.55
C TYR A 34 29.66 -15.45 12.59
N GLU A 35 30.94 -15.69 12.26
CA GLU A 35 31.34 -16.79 11.40
C GLU A 35 32.42 -17.66 12.03
N THR A 36 32.34 -18.96 11.73
CA THR A 36 33.43 -19.93 11.84
C THR A 36 33.73 -20.49 10.45
N HIS A 37 34.69 -21.37 10.32
CA HIS A 37 34.98 -22.05 9.05
C HIS A 37 33.72 -22.76 8.48
N SER A 38 32.94 -23.44 9.34
CA SER A 38 31.83 -24.31 8.92
C SER A 38 30.44 -23.71 9.09
N ASN A 39 30.27 -22.65 9.86
CA ASN A 39 28.94 -22.10 10.19
C ASN A 39 28.95 -20.57 10.28
N PHE A 40 27.79 -19.97 9.96
CA PHE A 40 27.39 -18.67 10.51
C PHE A 40 26.53 -18.88 11.76
N TYR A 41 26.71 -18.02 12.76
CA TYR A 41 25.84 -17.90 13.93
C TYR A 41 25.25 -16.51 13.97
N MET A 42 23.92 -16.43 13.86
CA MET A 42 23.19 -15.17 13.99
C MET A 42 22.54 -15.13 15.36
N ILE A 43 22.92 -14.16 16.15
CA ILE A 43 22.38 -13.92 17.50
C ILE A 43 21.35 -12.80 17.41
N GLY A 44 20.09 -13.12 17.63
CA GLY A 44 19.00 -12.16 17.64
C GLY A 44 18.55 -11.84 19.05
N ARG A 45 18.22 -10.58 19.31
CA ARG A 45 17.68 -10.13 20.60
C ARG A 45 16.45 -9.27 20.45
N ASP A 46 15.57 -9.30 21.47
CA ASP A 46 14.42 -8.43 21.59
C ASP A 46 14.80 -6.97 21.95
N LYS A 47 13.81 -6.06 22.01
CA LYS A 47 13.99 -4.65 22.34
C LYS A 47 14.46 -4.47 23.79
N ASN A 48 13.92 -5.25 24.71
CA ASN A 48 14.15 -5.14 26.15
C ASN A 48 15.43 -5.84 26.62
N ARG A 49 16.12 -6.58 25.72
CA ARG A 49 17.31 -7.41 26.01
C ARG A 49 17.04 -8.54 27.02
N THR A 50 15.81 -9.02 27.08
CA THR A 50 15.42 -10.10 27.97
C THR A 50 15.58 -11.44 27.30
N ASN A 51 15.35 -11.52 25.98
CA ASN A 51 15.36 -12.76 25.21
C ASN A 51 16.36 -12.71 24.07
N TRP A 52 17.22 -13.69 24.04
CA TRP A 52 18.22 -13.92 23.02
C TRP A 52 17.97 -15.28 22.36
N ARG A 53 18.08 -15.30 21.02
CA ARG A 53 17.94 -16.52 20.22
C ARG A 53 19.11 -16.70 19.29
N VAL A 54 19.38 -17.95 18.91
CA VAL A 54 20.52 -18.34 18.09
C VAL A 54 20.04 -19.06 16.85
N LEU A 55 20.47 -18.57 15.69
CA LEU A 55 20.27 -19.20 14.38
C LEU A 55 21.61 -19.65 13.83
N LYS A 56 21.72 -20.92 13.47
CA LYS A 56 22.90 -21.51 12.85
C LYS A 56 22.65 -21.74 11.36
N ILE A 57 23.58 -21.30 10.50
CA ILE A 57 23.52 -21.47 9.05
C ILE A 57 24.80 -22.19 8.62
N HIS A 58 24.66 -23.35 8.00
CA HIS A 58 25.79 -24.15 7.57
C HIS A 58 26.43 -23.55 6.31
N ARG A 59 27.78 -23.53 6.27
CA ARG A 59 28.60 -22.96 5.18
C ARG A 59 29.27 -23.99 4.29
N LEU A 60 29.15 -25.27 4.61
CA LEU A 60 29.83 -26.33 3.89
C LEU A 60 29.05 -26.82 2.66
N TYR A 61 27.73 -26.55 2.62
CA TYR A 61 26.87 -26.95 1.51
C TYR A 61 26.75 -25.81 0.49
N VAL A 62 27.14 -26.09 -0.76
CA VAL A 62 27.12 -25.08 -1.83
C VAL A 62 25.73 -24.92 -2.43
N SER A 63 25.03 -26.03 -2.63
CA SER A 63 23.74 -26.09 -3.34
C SER A 63 22.53 -26.18 -2.44
N GLU A 64 22.74 -26.34 -1.13
CA GLU A 64 21.65 -26.47 -0.16
C GLU A 64 21.70 -25.41 0.94
N LEU A 65 20.56 -24.81 1.24
CA LEU A 65 20.41 -23.90 2.36
C LEU A 65 20.08 -24.69 3.63
N SER A 66 21.08 -24.96 4.47
CA SER A 66 20.89 -25.65 5.75
C SER A 66 20.89 -24.65 6.91
N ILE A 67 19.73 -24.47 7.54
CA ILE A 67 19.48 -23.53 8.64
C ILE A 67 18.82 -24.27 9.79
N THR A 68 19.30 -24.04 11.00
CA THR A 68 18.74 -24.59 12.24
C THR A 68 18.63 -23.49 13.29
N GLU A 69 17.50 -23.40 13.97
CA GLU A 69 17.30 -22.51 15.12
C GLU A 69 17.51 -23.33 16.40
N ASP A 70 18.23 -22.75 17.34
CA ASP A 70 18.30 -23.28 18.70
C ASP A 70 16.98 -23.00 19.41
N SER A 71 16.37 -24.03 19.98
CA SER A 71 15.11 -23.92 20.69
C SER A 71 15.23 -23.17 22.03
N THR A 72 16.46 -23.05 22.56
CA THR A 72 16.75 -22.44 23.84
C THR A 72 16.62 -20.91 23.77
N LEU A 73 15.94 -20.34 24.75
CA LEU A 73 15.96 -18.91 25.03
C LEU A 73 17.12 -18.62 25.97
N TYR A 74 17.97 -17.69 25.59
CA TYR A 74 19.16 -17.32 26.34
C TYR A 74 18.97 -15.94 26.98
N SER A 75 19.56 -15.77 28.15
CA SER A 75 19.91 -14.47 28.74
C SER A 75 21.16 -13.89 28.04
N GLU A 76 21.51 -12.66 28.30
CA GLU A 76 22.71 -12.02 27.73
C GLU A 76 23.99 -12.74 28.18
N GLY A 77 24.06 -13.14 29.47
CA GLY A 77 25.21 -13.88 30.03
C GLY A 77 25.39 -15.25 29.39
N GLU A 78 24.34 -16.06 29.36
CA GLU A 78 24.36 -17.39 28.75
C GLU A 78 24.72 -17.34 27.27
N CYS A 79 24.22 -16.32 26.53
CA CYS A 79 24.59 -16.12 25.14
C CYS A 79 26.07 -15.78 24.96
N CYS A 80 26.65 -14.95 25.84
CA CYS A 80 28.08 -14.66 25.86
C CYS A 80 28.92 -15.89 26.12
N ASP A 81 28.51 -16.74 27.06
CA ASP A 81 29.23 -17.98 27.38
C ASP A 81 29.09 -19.03 26.26
N LEU A 82 27.95 -19.07 25.58
CA LEU A 82 27.79 -19.87 24.37
C LEU A 82 28.79 -19.44 23.27
N LEU A 83 28.92 -18.13 23.02
CA LEU A 83 29.86 -17.60 22.02
C LEU A 83 31.31 -17.90 22.39
N LYS A 84 31.71 -17.84 23.66
CA LYS A 84 33.04 -18.27 24.13
C LYS A 84 33.29 -19.74 23.85
N ARG A 85 32.33 -20.62 24.20
CA ARG A 85 32.42 -22.08 23.92
C ARG A 85 32.55 -22.38 22.44
N ILE A 86 31.78 -21.69 21.58
CA ILE A 86 31.89 -21.83 20.13
C ILE A 86 33.25 -21.35 19.64
N HIS A 87 33.80 -20.26 20.18
CA HIS A 87 35.13 -19.76 19.84
C HIS A 87 36.21 -20.80 20.18
N GLU A 88 36.23 -21.30 21.41
CA GLU A 88 37.21 -22.28 21.87
C GLU A 88 37.11 -23.60 21.06
N GLY A 89 35.92 -24.10 20.83
CA GLY A 89 35.71 -25.32 20.03
C GLY A 89 36.10 -25.20 18.56
N ASN A 90 36.28 -24.00 18.03
CA ASN A 90 36.71 -23.74 16.64
C ASN A 90 38.11 -23.09 16.54
N LYS A 91 38.85 -23.03 17.66
CA LYS A 91 40.15 -22.33 17.74
C LYS A 91 41.16 -22.82 16.70
N SER A 92 41.18 -24.14 16.45
CA SER A 92 42.08 -24.76 15.44
C SER A 92 41.80 -24.31 14.00
N THR A 93 40.57 -23.85 13.71
CA THR A 93 40.13 -23.36 12.37
C THR A 93 39.95 -21.86 12.29
N GLY A 94 40.49 -21.12 13.27
CA GLY A 94 40.47 -19.66 13.30
C GLY A 94 39.43 -19.04 14.25
N GLY A 95 38.74 -19.86 15.02
CA GLY A 95 37.77 -19.42 16.04
C GLY A 95 36.50 -18.79 15.47
N LEU A 96 35.78 -18.08 16.33
CA LEU A 96 34.58 -17.33 15.99
C LEU A 96 34.94 -15.87 15.68
N LYS A 97 34.55 -15.38 14.52
CA LYS A 97 34.80 -13.99 14.08
C LYS A 97 33.49 -13.23 13.95
N PHE A 98 33.48 -11.98 14.39
CA PHE A 98 32.36 -11.07 14.15
C PHE A 98 32.33 -10.61 12.69
N VAL A 99 31.16 -10.68 12.04
CA VAL A 99 30.97 -10.26 10.64
C VAL A 99 30.30 -8.89 10.57
N THR A 100 29.07 -8.80 11.08
CA THR A 100 28.31 -7.54 11.03
C THR A 100 27.16 -7.53 12.04
N THR A 101 26.65 -6.32 12.29
CA THR A 101 25.37 -6.14 12.99
C THR A 101 24.28 -5.88 11.95
N CYS A 102 23.14 -6.53 12.11
CA CYS A 102 21.99 -6.33 11.22
C CYS A 102 20.68 -6.20 11.97
N TYR A 103 19.64 -5.82 11.25
CA TYR A 103 18.30 -5.48 11.76
C TYR A 103 17.20 -6.36 11.17
N GLY A 104 17.54 -7.42 10.47
CA GLY A 104 16.64 -8.41 9.92
C GLY A 104 17.20 -9.07 8.66
N ILE A 105 16.71 -10.27 8.39
CA ILE A 105 16.99 -10.99 7.16
C ILE A 105 15.95 -10.59 6.12
N VAL A 106 16.41 -10.03 4.99
CA VAL A 106 15.55 -9.76 3.82
C VAL A 106 15.18 -11.07 3.14
N GLY A 107 16.12 -12.02 3.12
CA GLY A 107 15.92 -13.36 2.58
C GLY A 107 17.19 -14.01 2.07
N PHE A 108 16.99 -15.12 1.38
CA PHE A 108 18.03 -15.93 0.78
C PHE A 108 17.76 -16.10 -0.71
N ILE A 109 18.82 -16.07 -1.53
CA ILE A 109 18.71 -16.27 -2.96
C ILE A 109 19.86 -17.11 -3.46
N GLN A 110 19.58 -18.00 -4.41
CA GLN A 110 20.56 -18.78 -5.16
C GLN A 110 20.37 -18.47 -6.66
N PHE A 111 21.49 -18.37 -7.38
CA PHE A 111 21.45 -18.31 -8.83
C PHE A 111 21.94 -19.65 -9.42
N LEU A 112 23.04 -19.65 -10.13
CA LEU A 112 23.66 -20.86 -10.68
C LEU A 112 24.67 -21.52 -9.73
N GLY A 113 25.18 -20.73 -8.78
CA GLY A 113 26.21 -21.14 -7.82
C GLY A 113 25.70 -21.16 -6.38
N PRO A 114 26.40 -20.46 -5.46
CA PRO A 114 26.11 -20.50 -4.03
C PRO A 114 24.84 -19.76 -3.63
N TYR A 115 24.35 -20.06 -2.42
CA TYR A 115 23.37 -19.22 -1.74
C TYR A 115 23.96 -17.92 -1.22
N TYR A 116 23.16 -16.88 -1.29
CA TYR A 116 23.44 -15.56 -0.71
C TYR A 116 22.36 -15.20 0.31
N MET A 117 22.77 -14.58 1.40
CA MET A 117 21.91 -14.02 2.43
C MET A 117 21.88 -12.49 2.29
N LEU A 118 20.68 -11.90 2.21
CA LEU A 118 20.46 -10.46 2.17
C LEU A 118 20.10 -9.97 3.56
N LEU A 119 20.83 -8.98 4.07
CA LEU A 119 20.68 -8.45 5.41
C LEU A 119 20.43 -6.94 5.38
N ILE A 120 19.65 -6.43 6.34
CA ILE A 120 19.53 -5.01 6.62
C ILE A 120 20.60 -4.63 7.62
N THR A 121 21.64 -3.87 7.21
CA THR A 121 22.74 -3.45 8.09
C THR A 121 22.55 -2.07 8.69
N LYS A 122 21.69 -1.22 8.10
CA LYS A 122 21.21 0.03 8.70
C LYS A 122 19.75 0.26 8.37
N ARG A 123 19.00 0.81 9.32
CA ARG A 123 17.60 1.23 9.18
C ARG A 123 17.38 2.62 9.74
N LYS A 124 16.34 3.31 9.25
CA LYS A 124 15.90 4.61 9.74
C LYS A 124 14.41 4.53 10.09
N LYS A 125 14.02 5.03 11.25
CA LYS A 125 12.59 5.20 11.60
C LYS A 125 12.01 6.33 10.71
N ILE A 126 10.89 6.06 10.05
CA ILE A 126 10.21 6.99 9.14
C ILE A 126 8.84 7.43 9.64
N GLY A 127 8.33 6.76 10.67
CA GLY A 127 7.06 7.12 11.31
C GLY A 127 6.62 6.08 12.33
N THR A 128 5.39 6.28 12.82
CA THR A 128 4.71 5.38 13.76
C THR A 128 3.25 5.24 13.38
N ILE A 129 2.71 4.04 13.49
CA ILE A 129 1.27 3.76 13.34
C ILE A 129 0.81 3.15 14.66
N CYS A 130 -0.12 3.79 15.35
CA CYS A 130 -0.63 3.29 16.65
C CYS A 130 0.51 2.87 17.61
N GLY A 131 1.54 3.73 17.78
CA GLY A 131 2.70 3.43 18.64
C GLY A 131 3.77 2.52 18.03
N HIS A 132 3.44 1.74 16.99
CA HIS A 132 4.37 0.83 16.33
C HIS A 132 5.27 1.55 15.33
N ALA A 133 6.59 1.40 15.47
CA ALA A 133 7.56 2.06 14.61
C ALA A 133 7.62 1.42 13.20
N VAL A 134 7.62 2.29 12.18
CA VAL A 134 7.85 1.92 10.78
C VAL A 134 9.25 2.37 10.37
N TYR A 135 9.98 1.50 9.67
CA TYR A 135 11.36 1.72 9.27
C TYR A 135 11.53 1.62 7.76
N CYS A 136 12.43 2.41 7.20
CA CYS A 136 13.03 2.18 5.88
C CYS A 136 14.43 1.57 6.04
N ILE A 137 14.93 1.00 4.94
CA ILE A 137 16.28 0.43 4.86
C ILE A 137 17.23 1.57 4.46
N ASP A 138 18.27 1.82 5.27
CA ASP A 138 19.31 2.79 4.97
C ASP A 138 20.53 2.11 4.29
N LYS A 139 20.83 0.85 4.67
CA LYS A 139 21.86 0.03 4.04
C LYS A 139 21.50 -1.45 4.10
N SER A 140 21.74 -2.17 3.00
CA SER A 140 21.62 -3.62 2.93
C SER A 140 22.92 -4.23 2.41
N GLU A 141 23.19 -5.49 2.80
CA GLU A 141 24.36 -6.24 2.37
C GLU A 141 23.96 -7.63 1.88
N MET A 142 24.63 -8.11 0.85
CA MET A 142 24.50 -9.47 0.32
C MET A 142 25.74 -10.26 0.68
N ILE A 143 25.59 -11.24 1.56
CA ILE A 143 26.67 -12.09 2.09
C ILE A 143 26.54 -13.49 1.47
N GLN A 144 27.64 -13.99 0.95
CA GLN A 144 27.75 -15.34 0.41
C GLN A 144 27.83 -16.35 1.56
N ILE A 145 27.02 -17.43 1.49
CA ILE A 145 26.93 -18.40 2.58
C ILE A 145 28.10 -19.39 2.57
N PRO A 146 28.40 -20.10 1.46
CA PRO A 146 29.52 -21.04 1.44
C PRO A 146 30.87 -20.37 1.66
N ASN A 147 31.79 -21.09 2.30
CA ASN A 147 33.14 -20.63 2.50
C ASN A 147 33.83 -20.45 1.13
N SER A 148 34.69 -19.43 0.98
CA SER A 148 35.43 -19.14 -0.25
C SER A 148 36.28 -20.30 -0.72
N THR A 149 36.78 -21.16 0.19
CA THR A 149 37.58 -22.36 -0.12
C THR A 149 36.80 -23.44 -0.85
N LEU A 150 35.47 -23.44 -0.73
CA LEU A 150 34.59 -24.45 -1.35
C LEU A 150 34.05 -24.00 -2.70
N LEU A 151 34.36 -22.77 -3.10
CA LEU A 151 33.79 -22.18 -4.31
C LEU A 151 34.53 -22.64 -5.54
N SER A 152 33.83 -23.40 -6.37
CA SER A 152 34.26 -23.71 -7.73
C SER A 152 34.30 -22.46 -8.60
N HIS A 153 34.88 -22.55 -9.79
CA HIS A 153 34.91 -21.48 -10.81
C HIS A 153 33.52 -20.89 -11.13
N MET A 154 32.43 -21.59 -10.83
CA MET A 154 31.05 -21.15 -11.08
C MET A 154 30.63 -19.91 -10.27
N ALA A 155 31.08 -19.76 -9.01
CA ALA A 155 30.72 -18.61 -8.18
C ALA A 155 31.23 -17.26 -8.69
N ASN A 156 32.27 -17.29 -9.51
CA ASN A 156 32.91 -16.11 -10.10
C ASN A 156 32.59 -15.97 -11.60
N SER A 157 31.71 -16.80 -12.15
CA SER A 157 31.33 -16.71 -13.55
C SER A 157 30.72 -15.33 -13.89
N LYS A 158 30.88 -14.89 -15.15
CA LYS A 158 30.33 -13.63 -15.63
C LYS A 158 28.78 -13.63 -15.47
N ILE A 159 28.17 -14.77 -15.70
CA ILE A 159 26.71 -14.96 -15.60
C ILE A 159 26.24 -14.80 -14.15
N GLU A 160 26.89 -15.47 -13.19
CA GLU A 160 26.59 -15.35 -11.75
C GLU A 160 26.71 -13.90 -11.29
N ASN A 161 27.77 -13.19 -11.70
CA ASN A 161 27.97 -11.79 -11.36
C ASN A 161 26.89 -10.87 -12.00
N ARG A 162 26.37 -11.21 -13.18
CA ARG A 162 25.28 -10.47 -13.81
C ARG A 162 23.98 -10.65 -13.02
N TYR A 163 23.62 -11.85 -12.56
CA TYR A 163 22.48 -12.08 -11.67
C TYR A 163 22.61 -11.35 -10.33
N LYS A 164 23.82 -11.34 -9.73
CA LYS A 164 24.08 -10.52 -8.53
C LYS A 164 23.83 -9.03 -8.78
N LYS A 165 24.26 -8.52 -9.95
CA LYS A 165 24.01 -7.13 -10.33
C LYS A 165 22.54 -6.84 -10.50
N LEU A 166 21.77 -7.73 -11.12
CA LEU A 166 20.30 -7.59 -11.27
C LEU A 166 19.59 -7.50 -9.90
N VAL A 167 19.88 -8.39 -8.95
CA VAL A 167 19.26 -8.32 -7.63
C VAL A 167 19.63 -7.03 -6.91
N ARG A 168 20.89 -6.56 -7.02
CA ARG A 168 21.32 -5.28 -6.44
C ARG A 168 20.71 -4.07 -7.12
N ALA A 169 20.24 -4.20 -8.37
CA ALA A 169 19.52 -3.13 -9.08
C ALA A 169 18.13 -2.88 -8.51
N VAL A 170 17.56 -3.85 -7.75
CA VAL A 170 16.44 -3.60 -6.86
C VAL A 170 16.98 -2.90 -5.60
N ASP A 171 17.03 -1.58 -5.65
CA ASP A 171 17.60 -0.75 -4.59
C ASP A 171 16.68 -0.76 -3.35
N LEU A 172 17.01 -1.60 -2.37
CA LEU A 172 16.23 -1.75 -1.14
C LEU A 172 16.24 -0.48 -0.27
N THR A 173 17.11 0.48 -0.52
CA THR A 173 17.15 1.76 0.22
C THR A 173 16.07 2.74 -0.26
N LYS A 174 15.42 2.44 -1.39
CA LYS A 174 14.40 3.29 -1.99
C LYS A 174 13.03 2.66 -1.91
N ASP A 175 12.11 3.36 -1.28
CA ASP A 175 10.68 3.06 -1.30
C ASP A 175 10.29 1.69 -0.69
N PHE A 176 11.21 1.06 0.06
CA PHE A 176 10.91 -0.13 0.86
C PHE A 176 10.77 0.24 2.33
N PHE A 177 9.74 -0.30 2.97
CA PHE A 177 9.50 -0.08 4.39
C PHE A 177 8.95 -1.34 5.07
N PHE A 178 9.11 -1.41 6.40
CA PHE A 178 8.71 -2.55 7.22
C PHE A 178 8.47 -2.12 8.68
N SER A 179 7.81 -2.97 9.43
CA SER A 179 7.71 -2.86 10.89
C SER A 179 7.90 -4.24 11.51
N TYR A 180 8.35 -4.28 12.78
CA TYR A 180 8.50 -5.56 13.51
C TYR A 180 7.21 -5.95 14.22
N SER A 181 6.43 -4.99 14.66
CA SER A 181 5.27 -5.18 15.53
C SER A 181 3.94 -4.78 14.90
N TYR A 182 3.95 -4.21 13.67
CA TYR A 182 2.76 -3.83 12.94
C TYR A 182 2.78 -4.43 11.53
N HIS A 183 1.66 -4.99 11.10
CA HIS A 183 1.56 -5.62 9.77
C HIS A 183 1.33 -4.57 8.68
N VAL A 184 2.40 -3.85 8.29
CA VAL A 184 2.35 -2.75 7.30
C VAL A 184 1.82 -3.16 5.92
N MET A 185 1.78 -4.47 5.63
CA MET A 185 1.18 -5.04 4.42
C MET A 185 -0.35 -5.11 4.46
N LEU A 186 -0.96 -4.93 5.61
CA LEU A 186 -2.42 -4.88 5.81
C LEU A 186 -2.89 -3.45 6.04
N SER A 187 -4.14 -3.14 5.68
CA SER A 187 -4.78 -1.88 6.07
C SER A 187 -5.05 -1.85 7.58
N LEU A 188 -5.24 -0.65 8.14
CA LEU A 188 -5.54 -0.48 9.56
C LEU A 188 -6.77 -1.29 9.98
N GLN A 189 -7.87 -1.18 9.23
CA GLN A 189 -9.07 -1.97 9.48
C GLN A 189 -8.79 -3.47 9.54
N LYS A 190 -7.96 -3.99 8.62
CA LYS A 190 -7.58 -5.42 8.62
C LYS A 190 -6.67 -5.79 9.79
N ASN A 191 -5.73 -4.92 10.15
CA ASN A 191 -4.87 -5.14 11.32
C ASN A 191 -5.69 -5.30 12.61
N LEU A 192 -6.81 -4.55 12.73
CA LEU A 192 -7.65 -4.57 13.92
C LEU A 192 -8.71 -5.68 13.91
N SER A 193 -9.15 -6.11 12.72
CA SER A 193 -10.20 -7.13 12.56
C SER A 193 -9.68 -8.53 12.29
N SER A 194 -8.41 -8.69 11.89
CA SER A 194 -7.84 -9.97 11.48
C SER A 194 -7.01 -10.59 12.60
N HIS A 195 -7.20 -11.90 12.80
CA HIS A 195 -6.35 -12.72 13.66
C HIS A 195 -5.27 -13.48 12.86
N GLU A 196 -5.05 -13.12 11.60
CA GLU A 196 -4.02 -13.73 10.79
C GLU A 196 -2.64 -13.37 11.35
N THR A 197 -1.92 -14.37 11.81
CA THR A 197 -0.58 -14.23 12.38
C THR A 197 0.42 -15.13 11.66
N GLY A 198 1.71 -14.77 11.73
CA GLY A 198 2.78 -15.66 11.31
C GLY A 198 2.94 -15.80 9.80
N LEU A 199 2.94 -17.02 9.30
CA LEU A 199 3.33 -17.34 7.92
C LEU A 199 2.36 -16.80 6.86
N SER A 200 1.05 -16.77 7.14
CA SER A 200 0.02 -16.30 6.21
C SER A 200 0.20 -14.84 5.80
N LEU A 201 0.72 -14.00 6.68
CA LEU A 201 0.99 -12.58 6.40
C LEU A 201 2.01 -12.36 5.27
N TYR A 202 2.98 -13.27 5.14
CA TYR A 202 3.96 -13.20 4.05
C TYR A 202 3.38 -13.58 2.69
N GLU A 203 2.28 -14.30 2.63
CA GLU A 203 1.63 -14.68 1.39
C GLU A 203 0.83 -13.54 0.77
N THR A 204 0.65 -12.42 1.48
CA THR A 204 -0.04 -11.25 0.96
C THR A 204 0.64 -10.70 -0.30
N MET A 205 -0.16 -10.08 -1.15
CA MET A 205 0.32 -9.52 -2.42
C MET A 205 1.28 -8.34 -2.25
N PHE A 206 1.41 -7.77 -1.05
CA PHE A 206 2.23 -6.59 -0.77
C PHE A 206 3.59 -6.89 -0.15
N VAL A 207 3.89 -8.14 0.19
CA VAL A 207 5.20 -8.55 0.71
C VAL A 207 6.14 -8.91 -0.43
N TRP A 208 7.04 -7.98 -0.79
CA TRP A 208 7.89 -8.12 -1.95
C TRP A 208 9.00 -9.17 -1.81
N ASN A 209 9.46 -9.42 -0.61
CA ASN A 209 10.49 -10.43 -0.33
C ASN A 209 9.91 -11.80 0.08
N GLU A 210 8.65 -12.08 -0.25
CA GLU A 210 8.00 -13.36 0.05
C GLU A 210 8.82 -14.54 -0.50
N PHE A 211 9.20 -14.50 -1.79
CA PHE A 211 10.01 -15.53 -2.43
C PHE A 211 11.34 -15.75 -1.70
N LEU A 212 12.06 -14.67 -1.38
CA LEU A 212 13.37 -14.72 -0.74
C LEU A 212 13.32 -15.29 0.68
N THR A 213 12.20 -15.16 1.37
CA THR A 213 12.01 -15.64 2.75
C THR A 213 11.33 -17.02 2.81
N SER A 214 10.74 -17.51 1.72
CA SER A 214 9.96 -18.74 1.71
C SER A 214 10.74 -19.96 2.22
N GLY A 215 12.02 -20.08 1.85
CA GLY A 215 12.89 -21.19 2.25
C GLY A 215 13.12 -21.26 3.77
N ILE A 216 13.50 -20.15 4.39
CA ILE A 216 13.73 -20.09 5.85
C ILE A 216 12.43 -20.27 6.63
N ARG A 217 11.33 -19.61 6.20
CA ARG A 217 10.03 -19.69 6.89
C ARG A 217 9.47 -21.12 6.88
N LYS A 218 9.60 -21.84 5.77
CA LYS A 218 9.19 -23.25 5.66
C LYS A 218 10.01 -24.17 6.56
N LYS A 219 11.34 -23.95 6.66
CA LYS A 219 12.25 -24.75 7.50
C LYS A 219 12.00 -24.50 8.99
N LEU A 220 11.91 -23.24 9.41
CA LEU A 220 11.78 -22.87 10.82
C LEU A 220 10.33 -22.83 11.32
N LYS A 221 9.34 -22.81 10.41
CA LYS A 221 7.90 -22.66 10.71
C LYS A 221 7.58 -21.38 11.50
N ASN A 222 8.44 -20.39 11.42
CA ASN A 222 8.27 -19.05 12.03
C ASN A 222 8.81 -17.94 11.13
N SER A 223 8.57 -16.70 11.51
CA SER A 223 8.98 -15.50 10.79
C SER A 223 9.82 -14.51 11.61
N ILE A 224 10.23 -14.88 12.82
CA ILE A 224 10.90 -13.97 13.77
C ILE A 224 12.28 -13.48 13.31
N TRP A 225 12.94 -14.19 12.41
CA TRP A 225 14.26 -13.86 11.85
C TRP A 225 14.19 -12.96 10.62
N THR A 226 13.03 -12.90 9.98
CA THR A 226 12.81 -12.19 8.74
C THR A 226 11.97 -10.94 8.95
N VAL A 227 12.07 -10.00 8.02
CA VAL A 227 11.18 -8.84 7.96
C VAL A 227 10.36 -8.89 6.68
N ALA A 228 9.09 -8.51 6.76
CA ALA A 228 8.21 -8.42 5.60
C ALA A 228 8.36 -7.02 4.96
N LEU A 229 8.92 -6.96 3.74
CA LEU A 229 9.16 -5.72 3.04
C LEU A 229 7.97 -5.33 2.17
N VAL A 230 7.45 -4.14 2.37
CA VAL A 230 6.46 -3.50 1.49
C VAL A 230 7.17 -2.49 0.60
N HIS A 231 6.85 -2.49 -0.69
CA HIS A 231 7.33 -1.52 -1.67
C HIS A 231 6.23 -0.56 -2.07
N GLY A 232 6.52 0.73 -2.08
CA GLY A 232 5.54 1.75 -2.45
C GLY A 232 5.87 3.12 -1.90
N PHE A 233 5.07 3.65 -0.98
CA PHE A 233 5.26 4.96 -0.38
C PHE A 233 4.78 4.98 1.07
N PHE A 234 5.50 5.67 1.93
CA PHE A 234 5.11 5.94 3.31
C PHE A 234 5.49 7.37 3.69
N LYS A 235 4.55 8.14 4.18
CA LYS A 235 4.79 9.48 4.71
C LYS A 235 3.85 9.75 5.88
N GLN A 236 4.42 10.24 6.98
CA GLN A 236 3.69 10.76 8.13
C GLN A 236 3.98 12.25 8.27
N ILE A 237 2.94 13.03 8.52
CA ILE A 237 3.05 14.46 8.86
C ILE A 237 2.13 14.76 10.04
N LYS A 238 2.48 15.79 10.79
CA LYS A 238 1.66 16.37 11.84
C LYS A 238 0.96 17.61 11.28
N LEU A 239 -0.34 17.68 11.43
CA LEU A 239 -1.19 18.76 10.99
C LEU A 239 -2.01 19.30 12.15
N SER A 240 -2.54 20.51 12.01
CA SER A 240 -3.37 21.15 13.04
C SER A 240 -4.63 21.75 12.43
N VAL A 241 -5.75 21.58 13.14
CA VAL A 241 -7.04 22.21 12.80
C VAL A 241 -7.63 22.78 14.10
N SER A 242 -7.99 24.06 14.07
CA SER A 242 -8.58 24.76 15.22
C SER A 242 -7.77 24.62 16.51
N GLY A 243 -6.43 24.61 16.39
CA GLY A 243 -5.50 24.52 17.52
C GLY A 243 -5.31 23.09 18.09
N ARG A 244 -5.95 22.08 17.49
CA ARG A 244 -5.77 20.66 17.85
C ARG A 244 -4.92 19.96 16.81
N ASP A 245 -3.93 19.22 17.26
CA ASP A 245 -2.98 18.50 16.44
C ASP A 245 -3.46 17.08 16.12
N PHE A 246 -3.13 16.59 14.92
CA PHE A 246 -3.33 15.20 14.50
C PHE A 246 -2.22 14.72 13.58
N ASN A 247 -2.02 13.44 13.53
CA ASN A 247 -1.08 12.80 12.63
C ASN A 247 -1.80 12.26 11.39
N LEU A 248 -1.36 12.68 10.22
CA LEU A 248 -1.80 12.15 8.93
C LEU A 248 -0.72 11.22 8.37
N ILE A 249 -1.11 10.00 8.01
CA ILE A 249 -0.22 9.02 7.40
C ILE A 249 -0.79 8.62 6.04
N LEU A 250 0.02 8.71 5.00
CA LEU A 250 -0.31 8.23 3.66
C LEU A 250 0.61 7.06 3.30
N ILE A 251 0.01 5.92 2.99
CA ILE A 251 0.70 4.68 2.63
C ILE A 251 0.25 4.26 1.23
N ALA A 252 1.19 3.93 0.36
CA ALA A 252 0.89 3.23 -0.88
C ALA A 252 1.61 1.88 -0.88
N ARG A 253 0.86 0.79 -1.12
CA ARG A 253 1.36 -0.59 -1.16
C ARG A 253 1.27 -1.12 -2.57
N ARG A 254 2.39 -1.32 -3.22
CA ARG A 254 2.45 -1.85 -4.57
C ARG A 254 2.42 -3.38 -4.55
N SER A 255 1.57 -3.97 -5.37
CA SER A 255 1.48 -5.41 -5.53
C SER A 255 2.75 -6.00 -6.13
N ARG A 256 3.22 -7.14 -5.59
CA ARG A 256 4.28 -7.97 -6.19
C ARG A 256 3.79 -8.81 -7.37
N HIS A 257 2.47 -9.04 -7.44
CA HIS A 257 1.87 -9.81 -8.51
C HIS A 257 1.78 -8.98 -9.79
N TYR A 258 2.25 -9.54 -10.88
CA TYR A 258 2.31 -8.88 -12.19
C TYR A 258 3.05 -7.53 -12.14
N ALA A 259 4.01 -7.42 -11.20
CA ALA A 259 4.83 -6.23 -11.02
C ALA A 259 5.81 -6.07 -12.19
N GLY A 260 6.07 -4.82 -12.58
CA GLY A 260 7.00 -4.54 -13.66
C GLY A 260 7.04 -3.08 -14.04
N THR A 261 7.60 -2.81 -15.20
CA THR A 261 7.76 -1.51 -15.80
C THR A 261 6.63 -1.20 -16.80
N ARG A 262 6.50 0.07 -17.13
CA ARG A 262 5.33 0.65 -17.81
C ARG A 262 4.90 -0.06 -19.08
N TYR A 263 5.83 -0.42 -19.97
CA TYR A 263 5.48 -1.02 -21.25
C TYR A 263 5.57 -2.55 -21.26
N LEU A 264 6.37 -3.13 -20.37
CA LEU A 264 6.56 -4.58 -20.30
C LEU A 264 5.46 -5.28 -19.49
N LYS A 265 4.75 -4.53 -18.61
CA LYS A 265 3.58 -5.05 -17.89
C LYS A 265 2.40 -4.09 -18.05
N ARG A 266 1.39 -4.54 -18.77
CA ARG A 266 0.15 -3.85 -19.09
C ARG A 266 -1.04 -4.77 -18.87
N GLY A 267 -2.20 -4.18 -18.62
CA GLY A 267 -3.44 -4.93 -18.54
C GLY A 267 -3.49 -5.93 -17.40
N VAL A 268 -4.07 -7.08 -17.67
CA VAL A 268 -4.29 -8.19 -16.76
C VAL A 268 -3.55 -9.44 -17.24
N ASN A 269 -3.19 -10.33 -16.34
CA ASN A 269 -2.72 -11.68 -16.65
C ASN A 269 -3.83 -12.71 -16.43
N GLU A 270 -3.59 -13.97 -16.82
CA GLU A 270 -4.55 -15.08 -16.73
C GLU A 270 -5.04 -15.36 -15.28
N LYS A 271 -4.30 -14.94 -14.26
CA LYS A 271 -4.68 -15.07 -12.85
C LYS A 271 -5.48 -13.87 -12.32
N GLY A 272 -5.98 -13.00 -13.20
CA GLY A 272 -6.72 -11.79 -12.82
C GLY A 272 -5.87 -10.72 -12.12
N ARG A 273 -4.52 -10.77 -12.22
CA ARG A 273 -3.62 -9.78 -11.64
C ARG A 273 -3.33 -8.68 -12.64
N VAL A 274 -3.49 -7.43 -12.23
CA VAL A 274 -3.27 -6.28 -13.11
C VAL A 274 -1.90 -5.65 -12.87
N ALA A 275 -1.36 -5.05 -13.92
CA ALA A 275 -0.13 -4.27 -13.82
C ALA A 275 -0.37 -2.99 -13.01
N ASN A 276 0.67 -2.54 -12.29
CA ASN A 276 0.63 -1.33 -11.45
C ASN A 276 -0.56 -1.29 -10.47
N ASP A 277 -0.89 -2.45 -9.85
CA ASP A 277 -1.90 -2.57 -8.80
C ASP A 277 -1.32 -2.00 -7.50
N VAL A 278 -1.92 -0.92 -7.00
CA VAL A 278 -1.50 -0.21 -5.80
C VAL A 278 -2.70 0.06 -4.91
N GLU A 279 -2.59 -0.32 -3.65
CA GLU A 279 -3.50 0.06 -2.58
C GLU A 279 -2.97 1.34 -1.92
N THR A 280 -3.80 2.36 -1.82
CA THR A 280 -3.46 3.61 -1.12
C THR A 280 -4.33 3.72 0.12
N GLU A 281 -3.72 3.92 1.29
CA GLU A 281 -4.40 4.10 2.57
C GLU A 281 -4.02 5.44 3.19
N GLN A 282 -5.03 6.19 3.60
CA GLN A 282 -4.91 7.44 4.35
C GLN A 282 -5.40 7.20 5.76
N ILE A 283 -4.52 7.40 6.77
CA ILE A 283 -4.81 7.19 8.18
C ILE A 283 -4.74 8.54 8.90
N VAL A 284 -5.73 8.81 9.73
CA VAL A 284 -5.76 9.97 10.64
C VAL A 284 -5.76 9.45 12.06
N LEU A 285 -4.80 9.94 12.84
CA LEU A 285 -4.58 9.58 14.24
C LEU A 285 -4.65 10.85 15.08
N GLU A 286 -5.49 10.86 16.09
CA GLU A 286 -5.51 11.92 17.08
C GLU A 286 -4.17 11.99 17.83
N ASP A 287 -3.67 13.20 18.09
CA ASP A 287 -2.46 13.42 18.88
C ASP A 287 -2.87 13.80 20.29
N VAL A 288 -2.95 12.80 21.18
CA VAL A 288 -3.38 12.95 22.57
C VAL A 288 -2.29 12.52 23.52
N GLU A 289 -2.38 12.99 24.76
CA GLU A 289 -1.45 12.61 25.83
C GLU A 289 -1.49 11.11 26.13
N GLU A 290 -0.37 10.57 26.61
CA GLU A 290 -0.27 9.17 27.02
C GLU A 290 -1.34 8.83 28.07
N GLY A 291 -2.06 7.72 27.84
CA GLY A 291 -3.10 7.25 28.75
C GLY A 291 -4.51 7.72 28.42
N CYS A 292 -4.69 8.59 27.42
CA CYS A 292 -6.01 8.96 26.92
C CYS A 292 -6.50 8.01 25.83
N PRO A 293 -7.84 7.82 25.68
CA PRO A 293 -8.40 7.12 24.52
C PRO A 293 -8.00 7.83 23.23
N ILE A 294 -7.60 7.06 22.24
CA ILE A 294 -7.18 7.59 20.93
C ILE A 294 -8.23 7.28 19.89
N GLN A 295 -8.64 8.29 19.14
CA GLN A 295 -9.49 8.12 17.98
C GLN A 295 -8.66 7.94 16.72
N ILE A 296 -9.06 6.97 15.90
CA ILE A 296 -8.33 6.57 14.71
C ILE A 296 -9.30 6.39 13.56
N SER A 297 -8.92 6.85 12.38
CA SER A 297 -9.69 6.65 11.16
C SER A 297 -8.77 6.28 10.01
N SER A 298 -9.25 5.43 9.10
CA SER A 298 -8.56 5.15 7.84
C SER A 298 -9.52 5.01 6.66
N VAL A 299 -9.02 5.31 5.48
CA VAL A 299 -9.72 5.08 4.21
C VAL A 299 -8.77 4.47 3.20
N VAL A 300 -9.26 3.46 2.48
CA VAL A 300 -8.51 2.73 1.46
C VAL A 300 -9.09 3.01 0.09
N GLN A 301 -8.22 3.23 -0.89
CA GLN A 301 -8.54 3.31 -2.31
C GLN A 301 -7.55 2.48 -3.13
N ASN A 302 -7.93 2.09 -4.35
CA ASN A 302 -7.14 1.25 -5.21
C ASN A 302 -6.88 1.91 -6.57
N ARG A 303 -5.71 1.65 -7.16
CA ARG A 303 -5.41 1.96 -8.57
C ARG A 303 -4.76 0.76 -9.25
N GLY A 304 -4.97 0.62 -10.55
CA GLY A 304 -4.37 -0.44 -11.33
C GLY A 304 -4.70 -0.32 -12.81
N SER A 305 -3.94 -1.00 -13.65
CA SER A 305 -4.16 -1.03 -15.09
C SER A 305 -5.57 -1.51 -15.44
N ILE A 306 -6.06 -1.13 -16.62
CA ILE A 306 -7.34 -1.63 -17.13
C ILE A 306 -7.26 -3.15 -17.24
N PRO A 307 -8.18 -3.90 -16.61
CA PRO A 307 -8.08 -5.36 -16.49
C PRO A 307 -8.54 -6.10 -17.77
N LEU A 308 -7.92 -5.77 -18.90
CA LEU A 308 -8.07 -6.45 -20.19
C LEU A 308 -6.71 -6.99 -20.62
N PHE A 309 -6.66 -7.94 -21.53
CA PHE A 309 -5.44 -8.35 -22.20
C PHE A 309 -5.07 -7.32 -23.27
N TRP A 310 -4.10 -6.47 -22.97
CA TRP A 310 -3.60 -5.47 -23.91
C TRP A 310 -2.13 -5.18 -23.70
N SER A 311 -1.46 -4.75 -24.76
CA SER A 311 -0.02 -4.45 -24.79
C SER A 311 0.28 -3.16 -25.54
N GLN A 312 1.49 -2.68 -25.41
CA GLN A 312 2.07 -1.60 -26.19
C GLN A 312 3.49 -1.99 -26.56
N GLU A 313 3.73 -2.21 -27.84
CA GLU A 313 5.06 -2.52 -28.33
C GLU A 313 5.95 -1.28 -28.31
N THR A 314 7.07 -1.37 -27.61
CA THR A 314 8.05 -0.31 -27.56
C THR A 314 9.02 -0.41 -28.72
N SER A 315 9.16 0.68 -29.47
CA SER A 315 10.30 0.84 -30.36
C SER A 315 11.08 2.10 -29.96
N ARG A 316 12.41 2.08 -30.19
CA ARG A 316 13.27 3.24 -29.92
C ARG A 316 12.88 4.48 -30.73
N LEU A 317 12.04 4.33 -31.73
CA LEU A 317 11.60 5.37 -32.63
C LEU A 317 10.18 5.88 -32.33
N ASN A 318 9.40 5.15 -31.50
CA ASN A 318 8.01 5.49 -31.26
C ASN A 318 7.76 5.93 -29.80
N ILE A 319 7.67 7.24 -29.58
CA ILE A 319 7.39 7.83 -28.27
C ILE A 319 5.99 7.46 -27.74
N LYS A 320 5.05 7.16 -28.64
CA LYS A 320 3.65 6.85 -28.31
C LYS A 320 3.20 5.58 -29.01
N PRO A 321 3.63 4.40 -28.56
CA PRO A 321 3.30 3.13 -29.19
C PRO A 321 1.80 2.89 -29.22
N ASN A 322 1.35 2.17 -30.26
CA ASN A 322 -0.04 1.79 -30.40
C ASN A 322 -0.46 0.81 -29.30
N ILE A 323 -1.75 0.78 -29.02
CA ILE A 323 -2.35 -0.20 -28.12
C ILE A 323 -2.86 -1.36 -28.96
N THR A 324 -2.46 -2.56 -28.56
CA THR A 324 -2.92 -3.81 -29.16
C THR A 324 -3.79 -4.53 -28.13
N LEU A 325 -5.05 -4.82 -28.49
CA LEU A 325 -5.94 -5.66 -27.70
C LEU A 325 -5.74 -7.11 -28.14
N SER A 326 -5.54 -8.00 -27.18
CA SER A 326 -5.57 -9.44 -27.41
C SER A 326 -6.99 -9.96 -27.21
N LYS A 327 -7.50 -10.75 -28.15
CA LYS A 327 -8.83 -11.40 -28.06
C LYS A 327 -8.78 -12.76 -27.34
N ARG A 328 -7.82 -12.99 -26.47
CA ARG A 328 -7.63 -14.27 -25.77
C ARG A 328 -8.75 -14.63 -24.78
N ASP A 329 -9.59 -13.67 -24.39
CA ASP A 329 -10.58 -13.82 -23.33
C ASP A 329 -11.93 -13.27 -23.78
N ASP A 330 -12.64 -14.04 -24.58
CA ASP A 330 -13.95 -13.66 -25.13
C ASP A 330 -15.04 -13.55 -24.05
N LYS A 331 -14.86 -14.23 -22.91
CA LYS A 331 -15.78 -14.24 -21.77
C LYS A 331 -15.35 -13.31 -20.64
N TYR A 332 -14.22 -12.59 -20.78
CA TYR A 332 -13.67 -11.70 -19.76
C TYR A 332 -13.37 -12.40 -18.41
N GLU A 333 -12.97 -13.67 -18.43
CA GLU A 333 -12.70 -14.46 -17.23
C GLU A 333 -11.57 -13.83 -16.37
N ALA A 334 -10.49 -13.38 -17.00
CA ALA A 334 -9.42 -12.71 -16.29
C ALA A 334 -9.86 -11.38 -15.65
N THR A 335 -10.75 -10.64 -16.33
CA THR A 335 -11.36 -9.42 -15.80
C THR A 335 -12.27 -9.72 -14.60
N LYS A 336 -13.09 -10.77 -14.72
CA LYS A 336 -13.97 -11.26 -13.64
C LYS A 336 -13.16 -11.66 -12.40
N LEU A 337 -12.11 -12.50 -12.58
CA LEU A 337 -11.18 -12.87 -11.51
C LEU A 337 -10.53 -11.66 -10.82
N HIS A 338 -10.23 -10.60 -11.58
CA HIS A 338 -9.71 -9.36 -11.00
C HIS A 338 -10.71 -8.72 -10.05
N PHE A 339 -11.96 -8.57 -10.47
CA PHE A 339 -12.98 -7.94 -9.62
C PHE A 339 -13.40 -8.84 -8.45
N GLU A 340 -13.48 -10.15 -8.62
CA GLU A 340 -13.67 -11.09 -7.51
C GLU A 340 -12.57 -10.95 -6.45
N ASN A 341 -11.32 -10.77 -6.89
CA ASN A 341 -10.20 -10.52 -5.98
C ASN A 341 -10.35 -9.19 -5.23
N LEU A 342 -10.88 -8.13 -5.88
CA LEU A 342 -11.17 -6.85 -5.21
C LEU A 342 -12.31 -7.01 -4.19
N VAL A 343 -13.39 -7.71 -4.55
CA VAL A 343 -14.51 -8.01 -3.63
C VAL A 343 -14.01 -8.80 -2.41
N LYS A 344 -13.16 -9.81 -2.61
CA LYS A 344 -12.55 -10.57 -1.51
C LYS A 344 -11.70 -9.69 -0.59
N ARG A 345 -11.03 -8.66 -1.13
CA ARG A 345 -10.17 -7.76 -0.35
C ARG A 345 -10.93 -6.68 0.39
N TYR A 346 -11.96 -6.10 -0.22
CA TYR A 346 -12.60 -4.86 0.24
C TYR A 346 -14.10 -5.01 0.48
N GLY A 347 -14.73 -6.09 0.02
CA GLY A 347 -16.18 -6.21 0.01
C GLY A 347 -16.84 -5.44 -1.15
N ASN A 348 -18.15 -5.30 -1.11
CA ASN A 348 -18.94 -4.52 -2.06
C ASN A 348 -19.38 -3.18 -1.43
N PRO A 349 -19.60 -2.12 -2.24
CA PRO A 349 -19.53 -2.06 -3.70
C PRO A 349 -18.11 -1.84 -4.24
N ILE A 350 -17.84 -2.30 -5.45
CA ILE A 350 -16.67 -1.91 -6.22
C ILE A 350 -17.07 -0.79 -7.18
N ILE A 351 -16.49 0.39 -7.00
CA ILE A 351 -16.75 1.58 -7.82
C ILE A 351 -15.52 1.81 -8.71
N ILE A 352 -15.73 1.82 -10.01
CA ILE A 352 -14.67 1.95 -11.01
C ILE A 352 -14.71 3.36 -11.58
N LEU A 353 -13.66 4.15 -11.35
CA LEU A 353 -13.48 5.47 -11.97
C LEU A 353 -12.47 5.37 -13.12
N ASN A 354 -12.97 5.36 -14.36
CA ASN A 354 -12.16 5.23 -15.55
C ASN A 354 -11.88 6.61 -16.18
N LEU A 355 -10.60 7.05 -16.14
CA LEU A 355 -10.16 8.38 -16.55
C LEU A 355 -9.50 8.43 -17.93
N ILE A 356 -9.75 7.43 -18.79
CA ILE A 356 -9.16 7.38 -20.13
C ILE A 356 -9.91 8.28 -21.12
N LYS A 357 -9.26 8.59 -22.24
CA LYS A 357 -9.81 9.47 -23.26
C LYS A 357 -10.98 8.84 -24.00
N THR A 358 -11.98 9.67 -24.31
CA THR A 358 -13.15 9.27 -25.11
C THR A 358 -12.92 9.37 -26.61
N ARG A 359 -12.26 10.46 -27.06
CA ARG A 359 -12.00 10.76 -28.47
C ARG A 359 -10.53 11.08 -28.68
N GLU A 360 -9.96 10.53 -29.72
CA GLU A 360 -8.58 10.73 -30.15
C GLU A 360 -8.51 10.77 -31.66
N LYS A 361 -7.56 11.57 -32.24
CA LYS A 361 -7.31 11.61 -33.70
C LYS A 361 -6.93 10.22 -34.23
N LYS A 362 -6.13 9.46 -33.47
CA LYS A 362 -5.81 8.04 -33.70
C LYS A 362 -6.37 7.24 -32.54
N PRO A 363 -7.33 6.29 -32.76
CA PRO A 363 -7.93 5.51 -31.69
C PRO A 363 -6.87 4.68 -30.96
N ARG A 364 -6.73 4.91 -29.66
CA ARG A 364 -5.85 4.16 -28.75
C ARG A 364 -6.54 3.92 -27.41
N GLU A 365 -6.63 4.93 -26.56
CA GLU A 365 -7.32 4.82 -25.27
C GLU A 365 -8.83 4.58 -25.47
N SER A 366 -9.43 5.13 -26.54
CA SER A 366 -10.85 4.97 -26.84
C SER A 366 -11.25 3.52 -27.14
N VAL A 367 -10.36 2.72 -27.76
CA VAL A 367 -10.58 1.28 -28.00
C VAL A 367 -10.64 0.52 -26.66
N LEU A 368 -9.69 0.79 -25.74
CA LEU A 368 -9.70 0.21 -24.40
C LEU A 368 -10.96 0.59 -23.61
N ARG A 369 -11.44 1.84 -23.78
CA ARG A 369 -12.67 2.28 -23.12
C ARG A 369 -13.87 1.44 -23.54
N ALA A 370 -14.07 1.27 -24.83
CA ALA A 370 -15.20 0.55 -25.38
C ALA A 370 -15.19 -0.92 -24.92
N GLU A 371 -14.03 -1.57 -25.01
CA GLU A 371 -13.89 -2.97 -24.63
C GLU A 371 -14.03 -3.17 -23.12
N PHE A 372 -13.53 -2.22 -22.31
CA PHE A 372 -13.68 -2.30 -20.85
C PHE A 372 -15.14 -2.09 -20.41
N ALA A 373 -15.88 -1.17 -21.03
CA ALA A 373 -17.30 -0.99 -20.76
C ALA A 373 -18.11 -2.25 -21.10
N LYS A 374 -17.82 -2.90 -22.26
CA LYS A 374 -18.42 -4.15 -22.65
C LYS A 374 -18.12 -5.29 -21.65
N ALA A 375 -16.88 -5.38 -21.18
CA ALA A 375 -16.49 -6.36 -20.17
C ALA A 375 -17.31 -6.20 -18.88
N ILE A 376 -17.45 -4.96 -18.39
CA ILE A 376 -18.26 -4.68 -17.17
C ILE A 376 -19.73 -5.02 -17.40
N GLU A 377 -20.27 -4.71 -18.56
CA GLU A 377 -21.66 -5.05 -18.90
C GLU A 377 -21.89 -6.58 -18.88
N VAL A 378 -20.98 -7.34 -19.48
CA VAL A 378 -21.05 -8.81 -19.50
C VAL A 378 -20.97 -9.37 -18.08
N ILE A 379 -20.00 -8.91 -17.27
CA ILE A 379 -19.83 -9.38 -15.88
C ILE A 379 -21.06 -9.03 -15.04
N ASN A 380 -21.64 -7.85 -15.20
CA ASN A 380 -22.81 -7.41 -14.44
C ASN A 380 -24.09 -8.17 -14.76
N LYS A 381 -24.19 -8.84 -15.93
CA LYS A 381 -25.33 -9.71 -16.25
C LYS A 381 -25.42 -10.91 -15.29
N ASP A 382 -24.28 -11.42 -14.86
CA ASP A 382 -24.19 -12.60 -13.98
C ASP A 382 -24.25 -12.23 -12.50
N LEU A 383 -24.20 -10.93 -12.14
CA LEU A 383 -24.14 -10.47 -10.77
C LEU A 383 -25.53 -9.97 -10.28
N PRO A 384 -25.92 -10.29 -9.03
CA PRO A 384 -27.11 -9.73 -8.42
C PRO A 384 -26.97 -8.20 -8.30
N PRO A 385 -28.10 -7.45 -8.34
CA PRO A 385 -28.10 -5.98 -8.42
C PRO A 385 -27.23 -5.29 -7.36
N GLU A 386 -27.22 -5.80 -6.11
CA GLU A 386 -26.43 -5.28 -4.99
C GLU A 386 -24.92 -5.46 -5.16
N ASN A 387 -24.49 -6.47 -5.92
CA ASN A 387 -23.08 -6.81 -6.13
C ASN A 387 -22.54 -6.30 -7.47
N ARG A 388 -23.36 -5.63 -8.27
CA ARG A 388 -22.95 -5.10 -9.57
C ARG A 388 -21.83 -4.09 -9.45
N LEU A 389 -20.86 -4.20 -10.35
CA LEU A 389 -19.77 -3.24 -10.48
C LEU A 389 -20.32 -1.90 -10.95
N LYS A 390 -20.01 -0.83 -10.22
CA LYS A 390 -20.41 0.54 -10.55
C LYS A 390 -19.36 1.16 -11.45
N PHE A 391 -19.66 1.38 -12.73
CA PHE A 391 -18.71 1.87 -13.72
C PHE A 391 -18.97 3.33 -14.05
N LEU A 392 -18.02 4.20 -13.66
CA LEU A 392 -18.02 5.62 -13.95
C LEU A 392 -16.92 5.92 -14.95
N HIS A 393 -17.27 6.54 -16.07
CA HIS A 393 -16.31 6.96 -17.07
C HIS A 393 -16.29 8.48 -17.19
N TRP A 394 -15.07 9.06 -17.12
CA TRP A 394 -14.86 10.48 -17.26
C TRP A 394 -13.52 10.80 -17.93
N ASP A 395 -13.57 11.50 -19.08
CA ASP A 395 -12.37 11.91 -19.83
C ASP A 395 -11.70 13.12 -19.18
N LEU A 396 -10.86 12.87 -18.18
CA LEU A 396 -10.12 13.94 -17.48
C LEU A 396 -9.28 14.78 -18.44
N SER A 397 -8.74 14.18 -19.51
CA SER A 397 -7.89 14.92 -20.48
C SER A 397 -8.65 15.95 -21.30
N LYS A 398 -9.95 15.71 -21.57
CA LYS A 398 -10.82 16.68 -22.26
C LYS A 398 -11.08 17.88 -21.34
N TYR A 399 -11.43 17.61 -20.10
CA TYR A 399 -11.80 18.65 -19.14
C TYR A 399 -10.60 19.40 -18.54
N SER A 400 -9.42 18.79 -18.47
CA SER A 400 -8.19 19.46 -18.02
C SER A 400 -7.65 20.54 -18.98
N ARG A 401 -8.26 20.70 -20.15
CA ARG A 401 -8.01 21.86 -21.04
C ARG A 401 -8.71 23.12 -20.54
N ASN A 402 -9.79 22.95 -19.77
CA ASN A 402 -10.50 24.01 -19.08
C ASN A 402 -9.77 24.35 -17.77
N LYS A 403 -10.31 25.30 -16.96
CA LYS A 403 -9.69 25.66 -15.68
C LYS A 403 -9.57 24.46 -14.74
N ALA A 404 -8.43 24.29 -14.09
CA ALA A 404 -8.15 23.19 -13.14
C ALA A 404 -9.20 23.08 -12.01
N ALA A 405 -9.76 24.20 -11.56
CA ALA A 405 -10.80 24.27 -10.55
C ALA A 405 -12.06 23.47 -10.92
N SER A 406 -12.52 23.55 -12.17
CA SER A 406 -13.72 22.83 -12.64
C SER A 406 -13.52 21.31 -12.61
N VAL A 407 -12.29 20.85 -12.89
CA VAL A 407 -11.91 19.43 -12.83
C VAL A 407 -11.99 18.91 -11.41
N LEU A 408 -11.45 19.65 -10.46
CA LEU A 408 -11.42 19.24 -9.04
C LEU A 408 -12.83 19.21 -8.46
N LEU A 409 -13.68 20.20 -8.75
CA LEU A 409 -15.07 20.23 -8.26
C LEU A 409 -15.90 19.04 -8.76
N TYR A 410 -15.71 18.59 -10.01
CA TYR A 410 -16.38 17.39 -10.49
C TYR A 410 -15.89 16.14 -9.77
N LEU A 411 -14.57 16.01 -9.57
CA LEU A 411 -13.99 14.89 -8.84
C LEU A 411 -14.44 14.86 -7.37
N VAL A 412 -14.67 16.03 -6.74
CA VAL A 412 -15.23 16.12 -5.38
C VAL A 412 -16.60 15.44 -5.32
N LYS A 413 -17.51 15.74 -6.27
CA LYS A 413 -18.84 15.10 -6.32
C LYS A 413 -18.73 13.57 -6.49
N VAL A 414 -17.82 13.10 -7.34
CA VAL A 414 -17.60 11.66 -7.52
C VAL A 414 -17.04 11.03 -6.26
N ALA A 415 -16.11 11.70 -5.59
CA ALA A 415 -15.49 11.23 -4.36
C ALA A 415 -16.50 11.14 -3.22
N ASP A 416 -17.33 12.16 -3.07
CA ASP A 416 -18.39 12.25 -2.07
C ASP A 416 -19.39 11.09 -2.22
N ASN A 417 -19.97 10.92 -3.40
CA ASN A 417 -20.86 9.80 -3.69
C ASN A 417 -20.18 8.42 -3.50
N ALA A 418 -18.89 8.32 -3.82
CA ALA A 418 -18.18 7.05 -3.64
C ALA A 418 -17.96 6.76 -2.16
N LEU A 419 -17.64 7.78 -1.36
CA LEU A 419 -17.42 7.66 0.07
C LEU A 419 -18.73 7.34 0.83
N ASP A 420 -19.85 7.96 0.44
CA ASP A 420 -21.17 7.63 0.97
C ASP A 420 -21.53 6.15 0.78
N LEU A 421 -21.12 5.57 -0.35
CA LEU A 421 -21.39 4.16 -0.67
C LEU A 421 -20.42 3.19 -0.01
N THR A 422 -19.15 3.58 0.16
CA THR A 422 -18.11 2.67 0.69
C THR A 422 -17.84 2.89 2.17
N GLY A 423 -18.15 4.06 2.71
CA GLY A 423 -17.76 4.45 4.05
C GLY A 423 -16.24 4.56 4.22
N PHE A 424 -15.83 4.69 5.45
CA PHE A 424 -14.44 4.68 5.89
C PHE A 424 -14.34 3.97 7.24
N PHE A 425 -13.14 3.60 7.65
CA PHE A 425 -12.90 2.98 8.96
C PHE A 425 -12.73 4.05 10.04
N TYR A 426 -13.39 3.87 11.17
CA TYR A 426 -13.22 4.66 12.40
C TYR A 426 -13.32 3.76 13.62
N CYS A 427 -12.44 3.95 14.59
CA CYS A 427 -12.57 3.35 15.90
C CYS A 427 -11.94 4.22 16.98
N GLN A 428 -12.33 3.95 18.22
CA GLN A 428 -11.72 4.50 19.43
C GLN A 428 -10.99 3.38 20.17
N VAL A 429 -9.76 3.66 20.60
CA VAL A 429 -8.88 2.71 21.29
C VAL A 429 -8.64 3.17 22.71
N LEU A 430 -8.95 2.31 23.67
CA LEU A 430 -8.71 2.57 25.08
C LEU A 430 -7.26 2.24 25.47
N PRO A 431 -6.64 2.97 26.42
CA PRO A 431 -5.33 2.65 26.95
C PRO A 431 -5.34 1.27 27.66
N ALA A 432 -4.26 0.51 27.49
CA ALA A 432 -4.09 -0.82 28.09
C ALA A 432 -4.25 -0.85 29.63
N SER A 433 -3.90 0.24 30.34
CA SER A 433 -4.07 0.37 31.78
C SER A 433 -5.51 0.33 32.28
N ARG A 434 -6.49 0.71 31.44
CA ARG A 434 -7.93 0.60 31.76
C ARG A 434 -8.50 -0.78 31.43
N GLN A 435 -7.90 -1.51 30.52
CA GLN A 435 -8.33 -2.87 30.15
C GLN A 435 -8.10 -3.87 31.31
N LEU A 436 -7.02 -3.71 32.06
CA LEU A 436 -6.74 -4.53 33.25
C LEU A 436 -7.74 -4.30 34.40
N GLN A 437 -8.30 -3.09 34.55
CA GLN A 437 -9.30 -2.79 35.57
C GLN A 437 -10.69 -3.34 35.21
N CYS A 438 -11.06 -3.36 33.93
CA CYS A 438 -12.33 -3.97 33.47
C CYS A 438 -12.31 -5.49 33.57
N SER A 439 -11.17 -6.14 33.28
CA SER A 439 -11.05 -7.61 33.39
C SER A 439 -11.01 -8.11 34.85
N ASN A 440 -10.47 -7.31 35.78
CA ASN A 440 -10.45 -7.70 37.20
C ASN A 440 -11.79 -7.53 37.92
N ASN A 441 -12.71 -6.70 37.39
CA ASN A 441 -14.04 -6.57 37.97
C ASN A 441 -15.05 -7.61 37.46
N CYS A 442 -14.70 -8.40 36.43
CA CYS A 442 -15.55 -9.49 35.91
C CYS A 442 -15.22 -10.87 36.50
N ASN A 443 -14.15 -11.01 37.29
CA ASN A 443 -13.72 -12.28 37.87
C ASN A 443 -14.05 -12.47 39.35
N GLY A 444 -15.10 -11.85 39.82
CA GLY A 444 -15.54 -11.96 41.22
C GLY A 444 -16.84 -12.74 41.37
N TYR A 445 -16.93 -13.99 40.89
CA TYR A 445 -17.85 -15.01 41.41
C TYR A 445 -17.45 -16.38 40.88
N GLY A 446 -16.99 -17.24 41.79
CA GLY A 446 -17.00 -18.69 41.59
C GLY A 446 -15.71 -19.40 41.87
N THR A 447 -15.48 -19.80 43.11
CA THR A 447 -14.88 -21.08 43.52
C THR A 447 -15.59 -21.48 44.81
N ASP A 448 -16.26 -22.54 44.74
CA ASP A 448 -16.00 -23.93 45.00
C ASP A 448 -16.33 -24.39 46.41
N GLU A 449 -17.12 -25.49 46.42
CA GLU A 449 -17.13 -26.64 47.35
C GLU A 449 -17.71 -26.34 48.74
N ASP A 450 -18.64 -27.07 49.26
CA ASP A 450 -18.90 -28.49 49.37
C ASP A 450 -20.16 -28.73 50.22
N PHE A 451 -20.86 -29.82 49.96
CA PHE A 451 -21.78 -30.63 50.78
C PHE A 451 -22.48 -30.04 52.02
N GLY A 452 -23.81 -30.15 52.04
CA GLY A 452 -24.57 -30.24 53.29
C GLY A 452 -26.08 -29.93 53.18
N ALA A 453 -26.88 -30.98 53.20
CA ALA A 453 -28.35 -30.95 53.26
C ALA A 453 -28.91 -30.27 54.52
N GLY A 454 -30.02 -29.56 54.37
CA GLY A 454 -30.81 -29.11 55.54
C GLY A 454 -31.92 -28.09 55.22
N ILE A 455 -33.03 -28.51 54.93
CA ILE A 455 -34.45 -28.28 55.22
C ILE A 455 -34.82 -27.00 56.03
N ASN A 456 -35.84 -26.27 55.48
CA ASN A 456 -36.93 -25.49 56.08
C ASN A 456 -36.77 -24.00 56.50
N ASP A 457 -37.42 -23.22 55.76
CA ASP A 457 -38.69 -22.42 56.00
C ASP A 457 -38.59 -20.99 56.55
N PRO A 458 -39.57 -20.14 56.28
CA PRO A 458 -39.37 -18.71 56.02
C PRO A 458 -39.88 -17.84 57.17
N HIS A 459 -39.53 -16.62 57.15
CA HIS A 459 -40.12 -15.38 57.72
C HIS A 459 -39.08 -14.45 58.36
N ASN A 460 -38.80 -13.32 57.80
CA ASN A 460 -39.23 -12.04 58.34
C ASN A 460 -38.68 -10.85 57.53
N LEU A 461 -39.56 -9.95 57.25
CA LEU A 461 -39.40 -8.60 56.77
C LEU A 461 -38.56 -7.80 57.77
N ASP A 462 -37.58 -7.03 57.29
CA ASP A 462 -37.41 -5.65 57.78
C ASP A 462 -36.57 -4.81 56.80
N ALA A 463 -37.17 -3.70 56.41
CA ALA A 463 -36.67 -2.69 55.56
C ALA A 463 -35.54 -1.89 56.21
N LYS A 464 -34.34 -1.80 55.58
CA LYS A 464 -33.42 -0.72 55.80
C LYS A 464 -32.98 -0.13 54.47
N THR A 465 -33.48 1.06 54.19
CA THR A 465 -33.04 2.02 53.19
C THR A 465 -31.52 2.24 53.24
N PRO A 466 -30.78 2.14 52.15
CA PRO A 466 -29.42 2.67 52.09
C PRO A 466 -29.45 4.17 51.81
N ARG A 467 -28.72 4.90 52.63
CA ARG A 467 -28.44 6.32 52.48
C ARG A 467 -27.76 6.56 51.12
N VAL A 468 -28.30 7.55 50.41
CA VAL A 468 -27.68 8.20 49.25
C VAL A 468 -26.44 8.89 49.75
N LEU A 469 -25.28 8.45 49.30
CA LEU A 469 -24.04 9.23 49.31
C LEU A 469 -23.94 9.84 47.90
N ASP A 470 -24.23 11.13 47.83
CA ASP A 470 -23.84 11.97 46.70
C ASP A 470 -22.33 11.97 46.56
N GLY A 471 -21.83 11.78 45.36
CA GLY A 471 -20.43 12.07 45.01
C GLY A 471 -19.79 10.95 44.19
N ASP A 472 -20.04 10.91 42.91
CA ASP A 472 -19.05 10.97 41.81
C ASP A 472 -19.79 10.79 40.49
N ALA A 473 -19.78 11.85 39.73
CA ALA A 473 -20.23 11.82 38.34
C ALA A 473 -19.31 10.87 37.57
N ASN A 474 -19.70 9.62 37.51
CA ASN A 474 -19.14 8.63 36.60
C ASN A 474 -19.47 9.10 35.19
N GLN A 475 -18.59 9.90 34.60
CA GLN A 475 -18.60 10.21 33.18
C GLN A 475 -18.42 8.88 32.45
N ASN A 476 -19.53 8.19 32.15
CA ASN A 476 -19.61 7.19 31.12
C ASN A 476 -19.22 7.89 29.81
N GLN A 477 -17.93 7.89 29.48
CA GLN A 477 -17.46 8.30 28.17
C GLN A 477 -18.08 7.33 27.18
N PHE A 478 -19.12 7.79 26.47
CA PHE A 478 -19.76 7.03 25.40
C PHE A 478 -18.72 6.69 24.35
N ILE A 479 -18.34 5.43 24.27
CA ILE A 479 -17.49 4.93 23.20
C ILE A 479 -18.33 4.95 21.93
N LYS A 480 -17.95 5.77 20.95
CA LYS A 480 -18.58 5.77 19.64
C LYS A 480 -18.41 4.39 19.00
N PRO A 481 -19.45 3.80 18.43
CA PRO A 481 -19.34 2.50 17.77
C PRO A 481 -18.35 2.56 16.59
N PRO A 482 -17.58 1.49 16.32
CA PRO A 482 -16.68 1.45 15.19
C PRO A 482 -17.45 1.49 13.87
N GLN A 483 -16.89 2.19 12.89
CA GLN A 483 -17.38 2.24 11.52
C GLN A 483 -16.42 1.46 10.63
N PHE A 484 -16.95 0.76 9.63
CA PHE A 484 -16.17 -0.07 8.73
C PHE A 484 -16.32 0.38 7.28
N GLN A 485 -15.21 0.48 6.58
CA GLN A 485 -15.24 0.64 5.13
C GLN A 485 -15.69 -0.68 4.49
N LYS A 486 -16.71 -0.62 3.63
CA LYS A 486 -17.23 -1.74 2.82
C LYS A 486 -17.13 -1.36 1.35
N GLY A 487 -16.31 -2.07 0.60
CA GLY A 487 -16.05 -1.74 -0.81
C GLY A 487 -14.86 -0.80 -1.02
N VAL A 488 -14.65 -0.38 -2.27
CA VAL A 488 -13.50 0.47 -2.63
C VAL A 488 -13.74 1.26 -3.91
N LEU A 489 -13.22 2.50 -3.95
CA LEU A 489 -13.03 3.25 -5.18
C LEU A 489 -11.76 2.78 -5.89
N ARG A 490 -11.91 2.23 -7.10
CA ARG A 490 -10.83 1.80 -7.98
C ARG A 490 -10.68 2.77 -9.13
N THR A 491 -9.57 3.50 -9.18
CA THR A 491 -9.29 4.49 -10.23
C THR A 491 -8.30 3.95 -11.24
N ASN A 492 -8.58 4.12 -12.52
CA ASN A 492 -7.65 3.76 -13.58
C ASN A 492 -7.55 4.83 -14.69
N CYS A 493 -6.39 4.90 -15.29
CA CYS A 493 -6.15 5.56 -16.57
C CYS A 493 -5.21 4.67 -17.40
N ILE A 494 -4.62 5.15 -18.49
CA ILE A 494 -3.75 4.33 -19.33
C ILE A 494 -2.51 3.81 -18.57
N ASP A 495 -1.85 4.67 -17.78
CA ASP A 495 -0.66 4.32 -17.01
C ASP A 495 -0.93 4.23 -15.50
N CYS A 496 -2.09 4.67 -15.04
CA CYS A 496 -2.46 4.80 -13.64
C CYS A 496 -1.43 5.61 -12.83
N LEU A 497 -0.92 6.70 -13.40
CA LEU A 497 0.05 7.62 -12.79
C LEU A 497 -0.57 9.01 -12.59
N ASP A 498 -0.39 9.90 -13.54
CA ASP A 498 -0.66 11.33 -13.39
C ASP A 498 -2.15 11.63 -13.14
N ARG A 499 -3.06 11.25 -14.07
CA ARG A 499 -4.52 11.45 -13.94
C ARG A 499 -5.11 10.75 -12.72
N THR A 500 -4.66 9.54 -12.46
CA THR A 500 -5.09 8.74 -11.32
C THR A 500 -4.67 9.38 -10.00
N ASN A 501 -3.48 9.99 -9.94
CA ASN A 501 -2.99 10.63 -8.72
C ASN A 501 -3.84 11.86 -8.34
N VAL A 502 -4.28 12.65 -9.33
CA VAL A 502 -5.21 13.77 -9.09
C VAL A 502 -6.55 13.27 -8.53
N ALA A 503 -7.12 12.22 -9.12
CA ALA A 503 -8.38 11.65 -8.62
C ALA A 503 -8.24 11.08 -7.20
N GLN A 504 -7.12 10.41 -6.91
CA GLN A 504 -6.84 9.87 -5.58
C GLN A 504 -6.65 10.96 -4.53
N TYR A 505 -6.00 12.08 -4.89
CA TYR A 505 -5.90 13.24 -4.02
C TYR A 505 -7.28 13.80 -3.66
N VAL A 506 -8.15 13.99 -4.66
CA VAL A 506 -9.48 14.55 -4.41
C VAL A 506 -10.32 13.62 -3.53
N TYR A 507 -10.26 12.32 -3.79
CA TYR A 507 -10.92 11.34 -2.91
C TYR A 507 -10.36 11.39 -1.49
N GLY A 508 -9.03 11.48 -1.34
CA GLY A 508 -8.38 11.63 -0.04
C GLY A 508 -8.76 12.92 0.68
N LEU A 509 -8.96 14.02 -0.04
CA LEU A 509 -9.38 15.30 0.53
C LEU A 509 -10.81 15.25 1.07
N VAL A 510 -11.73 14.68 0.28
CA VAL A 510 -13.12 14.47 0.73
C VAL A 510 -13.13 13.53 1.94
N ALA A 511 -12.43 12.41 1.86
CA ALA A 511 -12.31 11.47 2.97
C ALA A 511 -11.71 12.10 4.23
N LEU A 512 -10.70 13.01 4.10
CA LEU A 512 -10.14 13.73 5.23
C LEU A 512 -11.19 14.60 5.94
N GLY A 513 -12.11 15.22 5.18
CA GLY A 513 -13.24 15.94 5.75
C GLY A 513 -14.13 15.04 6.63
N TYR A 514 -14.52 13.89 6.10
CA TYR A 514 -15.31 12.91 6.86
C TYR A 514 -14.56 12.33 8.07
N GLN A 515 -13.28 12.04 7.92
CA GLN A 515 -12.42 11.54 8.99
C GLN A 515 -12.29 12.56 10.13
N LEU A 516 -11.98 13.82 9.82
CA LEU A 516 -11.85 14.88 10.81
C LEU A 516 -13.18 15.21 11.50
N HIS A 517 -14.30 15.14 10.78
CA HIS A 517 -15.62 15.29 11.35
C HIS A 517 -15.94 14.14 12.33
N ALA A 518 -15.65 12.91 11.96
CA ALA A 518 -15.84 11.74 12.84
C ALA A 518 -14.99 11.82 14.12
N LEU A 519 -13.78 12.35 14.02
CA LEU A 519 -12.88 12.59 15.16
C LEU A 519 -13.24 13.86 15.96
N GLY A 520 -14.22 14.66 15.50
CA GLY A 520 -14.67 15.89 16.17
C GLY A 520 -13.70 17.08 16.06
N TYR A 521 -12.92 17.15 14.98
CA TYR A 521 -12.05 18.30 14.68
C TYR A 521 -12.78 19.42 13.93
N ILE A 522 -13.80 19.08 13.13
CA ILE A 522 -14.59 20.00 12.31
C ILE A 522 -16.07 19.67 12.43
N ASP A 523 -16.93 20.68 12.32
CA ASP A 523 -18.38 20.54 12.48
C ASP A 523 -19.07 19.93 11.24
N TYR A 524 -18.52 20.16 10.05
CA TYR A 524 -19.05 19.68 8.77
C TYR A 524 -18.02 18.82 8.06
N PRO A 525 -18.40 17.69 7.41
CA PRO A 525 -17.47 16.76 6.77
C PRO A 525 -16.95 17.28 5.43
N SER A 526 -16.53 18.56 5.37
CA SER A 526 -16.01 19.17 4.15
C SER A 526 -14.80 20.05 4.42
N ILE A 527 -13.84 20.01 3.52
CA ILE A 527 -12.62 20.82 3.55
C ILE A 527 -12.61 21.70 2.31
N ASN A 528 -12.44 23.01 2.53
CA ASN A 528 -12.30 23.92 1.41
C ASN A 528 -11.05 23.55 0.60
N LEU A 529 -11.24 23.44 -0.72
CA LEU A 529 -10.15 23.21 -1.65
C LEU A 529 -9.02 24.25 -1.51
N ASP A 530 -9.30 25.50 -1.20
CA ASP A 530 -8.33 26.60 -1.06
C ASP A 530 -7.74 26.73 0.36
N SER A 531 -7.99 25.77 1.23
CA SER A 531 -7.44 25.75 2.59
C SER A 531 -5.98 25.29 2.61
N HIS A 532 -5.23 25.74 3.61
CA HIS A 532 -3.86 25.26 3.88
C HIS A 532 -3.81 23.72 4.06
N LEU A 533 -4.82 23.16 4.71
CA LEU A 533 -4.93 21.71 4.91
C LEU A 533 -5.04 20.95 3.57
N ALA A 534 -5.79 21.48 2.61
CA ALA A 534 -5.89 20.90 1.27
C ALA A 534 -4.54 20.97 0.52
N ASP A 535 -3.76 22.05 0.70
CA ASP A 535 -2.45 22.21 0.08
C ASP A 535 -1.40 21.28 0.68
N GLU A 536 -1.40 21.08 2.00
CA GLU A 536 -0.53 20.12 2.67
C GLU A 536 -0.84 18.69 2.22
N LEU A 537 -2.12 18.31 2.19
CA LEU A 537 -2.55 17.02 1.66
C LEU A 537 -2.14 16.84 0.20
N MET A 538 -2.31 17.86 -0.64
CA MET A 538 -1.92 17.84 -2.06
C MET A 538 -0.42 17.58 -2.19
N THR A 539 0.40 18.19 -1.34
CA THR A 539 1.86 18.01 -1.33
C THR A 539 2.26 16.58 -1.07
N ILE A 540 1.57 15.89 -0.15
CA ILE A 540 1.87 14.48 0.16
C ILE A 540 1.41 13.56 -0.99
N TYR A 541 0.23 13.81 -1.55
CA TYR A 541 -0.27 13.02 -2.69
C TYR A 541 0.59 13.25 -3.94
N GLU A 542 1.14 14.46 -4.13
CA GLU A 542 2.11 14.76 -5.19
C GLU A 542 3.39 13.94 -5.00
N ALA A 543 3.96 13.93 -3.80
CA ALA A 543 5.13 13.13 -3.46
C ALA A 543 4.90 11.62 -3.66
N MET A 544 3.72 11.12 -3.26
CA MET A 544 3.32 9.72 -3.53
C MET A 544 3.23 9.45 -5.03
N GLY A 545 2.60 10.35 -5.78
CA GLY A 545 2.46 10.25 -7.24
C GLY A 545 3.81 10.21 -7.95
N ASP A 546 4.75 11.06 -7.54
CA ASP A 546 6.12 11.11 -8.06
C ASP A 546 6.87 9.80 -7.79
N THR A 547 6.77 9.28 -6.57
CA THR A 547 7.38 7.99 -6.18
C THR A 547 6.83 6.84 -7.01
N LEU A 548 5.52 6.69 -7.11
CA LEU A 548 4.90 5.61 -7.89
C LEU A 548 5.19 5.74 -9.40
N ALA A 549 5.29 6.97 -9.90
CA ALA A 549 5.65 7.22 -11.30
C ALA A 549 7.11 6.84 -11.59
N LEU A 550 8.03 7.11 -10.66
CA LEU A 550 9.43 6.66 -10.75
C LEU A 550 9.54 5.14 -10.76
N GLN A 551 8.78 4.45 -9.90
CA GLN A 551 8.80 2.99 -9.78
C GLN A 551 8.29 2.28 -11.06
N TYR A 552 7.25 2.81 -11.69
CA TYR A 552 6.61 2.18 -12.85
C TYR A 552 6.98 2.81 -14.18
N GLY A 553 7.06 4.14 -14.24
CA GLY A 553 7.28 4.90 -15.47
C GLY A 553 8.70 5.45 -15.66
N GLY A 554 9.56 5.36 -14.63
CA GLY A 554 10.97 5.78 -14.70
C GLY A 554 11.22 7.29 -14.65
N SER A 555 10.18 8.11 -14.41
CA SER A 555 10.31 9.54 -14.09
C SER A 555 9.22 9.96 -13.10
N ALA A 556 9.40 11.10 -12.43
CA ALA A 556 8.36 11.70 -11.59
C ALA A 556 7.05 11.93 -12.38
N ALA A 557 5.95 12.07 -11.68
CA ALA A 557 4.63 12.33 -12.26
C ALA A 557 4.56 13.69 -12.95
N HIS A 558 3.62 13.84 -13.88
CA HIS A 558 3.27 15.12 -14.46
C HIS A 558 2.21 15.79 -13.58
N ASN A 559 2.60 16.89 -12.91
CA ASN A 559 1.78 17.55 -11.88
C ASN A 559 1.12 18.84 -12.38
N LYS A 560 0.74 18.90 -13.69
CA LYS A 560 0.17 20.08 -14.31
C LYS A 560 -1.00 20.68 -13.52
N ILE A 561 -2.00 19.86 -13.15
CA ILE A 561 -3.21 20.32 -12.44
C ILE A 561 -2.85 20.90 -11.06
N PHE A 562 -1.93 20.27 -10.32
CA PHE A 562 -1.45 20.75 -9.03
C PHE A 562 -0.67 22.06 -9.16
N SER A 563 0.23 22.16 -10.16
CA SER A 563 1.00 23.36 -10.43
C SER A 563 0.13 24.53 -10.90
N GLU A 564 -0.88 24.28 -11.75
CA GLU A 564 -1.86 25.28 -12.17
C GLU A 564 -2.66 25.81 -10.99
N ARG A 565 -3.08 24.93 -10.10
CA ARG A 565 -3.82 25.32 -8.90
C ARG A 565 -3.01 26.22 -7.97
N ARG A 566 -1.71 25.93 -7.77
CA ARG A 566 -0.82 26.77 -6.95
C ARG A 566 -0.36 28.04 -7.67
N GLY A 567 -0.84 28.33 -8.90
CA GLY A 567 -0.35 29.44 -9.71
C GLY A 567 1.12 29.32 -10.14
N GLN A 568 1.69 28.12 -10.04
CA GLN A 568 3.10 27.84 -10.34
C GLN A 568 3.35 27.35 -11.77
N TRP A 569 2.33 27.33 -12.62
CA TRP A 569 2.43 26.88 -14.02
C TRP A 569 3.10 27.95 -14.90
N LYS A 570 4.40 28.17 -14.66
CA LYS A 570 5.26 29.14 -15.36
C LYS A 570 6.16 28.42 -16.38
N ALA A 571 6.87 29.20 -17.23
CA ALA A 571 7.76 28.65 -18.23
C ALA A 571 8.82 27.66 -17.65
N ALA A 572 9.37 27.97 -16.48
CA ALA A 572 10.31 27.07 -15.79
C ALA A 572 9.68 25.71 -15.44
N THR A 573 8.44 25.69 -14.95
CA THR A 573 7.70 24.46 -14.64
C THR A 573 7.39 23.66 -15.90
N GLN A 574 7.02 24.35 -17.00
CA GLN A 574 6.78 23.70 -18.29
C GLN A 574 8.06 23.05 -18.84
N SER A 575 9.22 23.70 -18.69
CA SER A 575 10.51 23.14 -19.08
C SER A 575 10.86 21.89 -18.23
N GLN A 576 10.59 21.91 -16.93
CA GLN A 576 10.77 20.74 -16.08
C GLN A 576 9.87 19.58 -16.50
N GLU A 577 8.61 19.84 -16.84
CA GLU A 577 7.67 18.82 -17.34
C GLU A 577 8.14 18.21 -18.68
N PHE A 578 8.72 19.02 -19.53
CA PHE A 578 9.35 18.53 -20.77
C PHE A 578 10.54 17.61 -20.47
N LEU A 579 11.42 17.98 -19.53
CA LEU A 579 12.54 17.15 -19.09
C LEU A 579 12.04 15.83 -18.43
N ARG A 580 10.96 15.88 -17.65
CA ARG A 580 10.31 14.67 -17.13
C ARG A 580 9.85 13.73 -18.25
N THR A 581 9.27 14.30 -19.32
CA THR A 581 8.86 13.53 -20.51
C THR A 581 10.06 12.86 -21.18
N LEU A 582 11.17 13.59 -21.38
CA LEU A 582 12.39 13.03 -21.95
C LEU A 582 13.02 11.93 -21.08
N ARG A 583 13.09 12.14 -19.76
CA ARG A 583 13.58 11.12 -18.81
C ARG A 583 12.71 9.87 -18.84
N ARG A 584 11.37 10.03 -18.88
CA ARG A 584 10.43 8.92 -18.99
C ARG A 584 10.63 8.15 -20.28
N TYR A 585 10.81 8.85 -21.40
CA TYR A 585 11.10 8.21 -22.68
C TYR A 585 12.43 7.42 -22.64
N TYR A 586 13.52 8.05 -22.17
CA TYR A 586 14.81 7.41 -22.05
C TYR A 586 14.75 6.15 -21.16
N SER A 587 14.15 6.26 -19.98
CA SER A 587 14.00 5.11 -19.08
C SER A 587 13.24 3.97 -19.76
N ASN A 588 12.12 4.26 -20.41
CA ASN A 588 11.29 3.24 -21.04
C ASN A 588 11.99 2.59 -22.26
N ALA A 589 12.80 3.33 -22.99
CA ALA A 589 13.48 2.83 -24.20
C ALA A 589 14.76 2.02 -23.89
N TYR A 590 15.45 2.34 -22.80
CA TYR A 590 16.79 1.82 -22.55
C TYR A 590 16.96 1.10 -21.20
N MET A 591 16.14 1.44 -20.18
CA MET A 591 16.34 0.92 -18.82
C MET A 591 15.27 -0.07 -18.38
N ASP A 592 14.11 -0.08 -19.02
CA ASP A 592 12.95 -0.85 -18.54
C ASP A 592 13.17 -2.36 -18.63
N ALA A 593 13.89 -2.86 -19.62
CA ALA A 593 14.21 -4.28 -19.75
C ALA A 593 15.07 -4.77 -18.56
N GLU A 594 16.19 -4.10 -18.27
CA GLU A 594 17.07 -4.47 -17.14
C GLU A 594 16.34 -4.35 -15.78
N LYS A 595 15.49 -3.34 -15.62
CA LYS A 595 14.65 -3.20 -14.42
C LYS A 595 13.64 -4.32 -14.30
N GLN A 596 13.01 -4.74 -15.40
CA GLN A 596 12.08 -5.85 -15.40
C GLN A 596 12.77 -7.16 -15.04
N ASP A 597 13.94 -7.40 -15.59
CA ASP A 597 14.77 -8.57 -15.27
C ASP A 597 15.13 -8.60 -13.78
N ALA A 598 15.52 -7.45 -13.23
CA ALA A 598 15.81 -7.31 -11.81
C ALA A 598 14.58 -7.64 -10.94
N ILE A 599 13.39 -7.14 -11.29
CA ILE A 599 12.12 -7.42 -10.61
C ILE A 599 11.80 -8.92 -10.73
N ASN A 600 11.94 -9.52 -11.90
CA ASN A 600 11.63 -10.93 -12.13
C ASN A 600 12.48 -11.87 -11.27
N VAL A 601 13.78 -11.59 -11.16
CA VAL A 601 14.70 -12.37 -10.32
C VAL A 601 14.40 -12.16 -8.83
N PHE A 602 14.20 -10.92 -8.39
CA PHE A 602 13.94 -10.59 -6.99
C PHE A 602 12.63 -11.20 -6.48
N LEU A 603 11.58 -11.18 -7.29
CA LEU A 603 10.25 -11.74 -6.95
C LEU A 603 10.14 -13.25 -7.18
N GLY A 604 11.18 -13.90 -7.74
CA GLY A 604 11.18 -15.33 -8.06
C GLY A 604 10.31 -15.69 -9.27
N HIS A 605 9.95 -14.72 -10.11
CA HIS A 605 9.26 -14.97 -11.37
C HIS A 605 10.17 -15.68 -12.38
N PHE A 606 11.46 -15.52 -12.23
CA PHE A 606 12.51 -16.24 -12.96
C PHE A 606 13.57 -16.76 -11.98
N GLN A 607 13.93 -18.03 -12.14
CA GLN A 607 15.00 -18.68 -11.40
C GLN A 607 16.00 -19.28 -12.42
N PRO A 608 17.27 -18.85 -12.40
CA PRO A 608 18.27 -19.38 -13.32
C PRO A 608 18.52 -20.87 -13.03
N GLN A 609 18.72 -21.64 -14.11
CA GLN A 609 19.01 -23.06 -14.04
C GLN A 609 20.11 -23.39 -15.03
N LEU A 610 21.06 -24.25 -14.61
CA LEU A 610 22.15 -24.75 -15.47
C LEU A 610 21.57 -25.42 -16.72
N GLY A 611 22.13 -25.07 -17.88
CA GLY A 611 21.72 -25.65 -19.17
C GLY A 611 20.43 -25.11 -19.76
N LYS A 612 19.79 -24.10 -19.10
CA LYS A 612 18.66 -23.36 -19.67
C LYS A 612 19.10 -21.95 -20.11
N PRO A 613 18.36 -21.32 -21.04
CA PRO A 613 18.65 -19.96 -21.47
C PRO A 613 18.68 -18.97 -20.30
N ASP A 614 19.58 -18.04 -20.34
CA ASP A 614 19.67 -16.94 -19.39
C ASP A 614 18.48 -15.97 -19.56
N LEU A 615 18.11 -15.26 -18.48
CA LEU A 615 16.97 -14.34 -18.45
C LEU A 615 16.97 -13.32 -19.59
N TRP A 616 18.13 -12.78 -19.93
CA TRP A 616 18.31 -11.77 -20.99
C TRP A 616 18.34 -12.33 -22.42
N GLU A 617 18.28 -13.64 -22.58
CA GLU A 617 18.15 -14.35 -23.85
C GLU A 617 16.67 -14.68 -24.16
N LEU A 618 15.80 -14.56 -23.16
CA LEU A 618 14.38 -14.86 -23.30
C LEU A 618 13.61 -13.60 -23.72
N ASP A 619 12.62 -13.78 -24.60
CA ASP A 619 11.64 -12.74 -24.84
C ASP A 619 10.78 -12.50 -23.59
N SER A 620 10.36 -11.26 -23.38
CA SER A 620 9.66 -10.82 -22.14
C SER A 620 8.40 -11.64 -21.79
N ASP A 621 7.79 -12.30 -22.77
CA ASP A 621 6.58 -13.13 -22.59
C ASP A 621 6.91 -14.60 -22.23
N GLN A 622 8.14 -15.07 -22.45
CA GLN A 622 8.57 -16.43 -22.13
C GLN A 622 8.97 -16.63 -20.68
N HIS A 623 9.15 -15.56 -19.91
CA HIS A 623 9.54 -15.61 -18.50
C HIS A 623 8.54 -16.38 -17.61
N PHE A 624 7.27 -16.45 -17.99
CA PHE A 624 6.23 -17.12 -17.20
C PHE A 624 6.14 -18.63 -17.42
N ASN A 625 6.72 -19.18 -18.48
CA ASN A 625 6.54 -20.58 -18.87
C ASN A 625 7.62 -21.54 -18.35
N VAL A 626 8.71 -21.06 -17.75
CA VAL A 626 9.86 -21.88 -17.35
C VAL A 626 9.62 -22.63 -16.03
N GLY A 627 8.64 -22.22 -15.21
CA GLY A 627 8.33 -22.82 -13.91
C GLY A 627 7.17 -23.83 -13.88
N SER A 628 6.45 -24.08 -15.03
CA SER A 628 5.19 -24.81 -15.03
C SER A 628 5.09 -25.90 -16.11
N ARG A 629 6.19 -26.58 -16.44
CA ARG A 629 6.11 -27.80 -17.27
C ARG A 629 6.42 -29.05 -16.47
N GLY A 630 5.39 -29.47 -15.70
CA GLY A 630 5.10 -30.88 -15.51
C GLY A 630 3.83 -31.18 -16.29
N SER A 631 3.93 -32.10 -17.27
CA SER A 631 2.90 -32.71 -18.11
C SER A 631 2.32 -31.91 -19.29
N ASP A 632 2.80 -32.26 -20.47
CA ASP A 632 2.05 -32.64 -21.68
C ASP A 632 1.04 -31.66 -22.29
N PHE A 633 1.39 -31.10 -23.43
CA PHE A 633 0.60 -31.08 -24.66
C PHE A 633 1.28 -30.25 -25.77
N GLY A 634 1.51 -30.88 -26.92
CA GLY A 634 1.39 -30.42 -28.30
C GLY A 634 2.22 -29.20 -28.74
N GLU A 635 3.27 -29.47 -29.51
CA GLU A 635 3.87 -28.52 -30.43
C GLU A 635 2.79 -27.96 -31.37
N GLU A 636 2.72 -26.60 -31.45
CA GLU A 636 2.62 -25.90 -32.75
C GLU A 636 2.65 -24.37 -32.52
N HIS A 637 3.43 -23.73 -33.40
CA HIS A 637 3.53 -22.29 -33.69
C HIS A 637 4.52 -21.43 -32.83
N ALA A 638 5.78 -21.78 -32.95
CA ALA A 638 6.87 -20.81 -32.84
C ALA A 638 7.23 -20.33 -34.28
N ARG A 639 6.74 -19.16 -34.65
CA ARG A 639 7.36 -18.30 -35.70
C ARG A 639 6.74 -16.92 -35.67
N SER A 640 7.35 -16.00 -34.90
CA SER A 640 7.20 -14.59 -35.13
C SER A 640 8.47 -14.08 -35.79
N ILE A 641 8.35 -13.78 -37.04
CA ILE A 641 9.40 -13.26 -37.92
C ILE A 641 9.56 -11.77 -37.62
N ILE A 642 10.72 -11.39 -37.13
CA ILE A 642 11.16 -9.98 -37.12
C ILE A 642 11.47 -9.59 -38.57
N LYS A 643 10.55 -8.89 -39.22
CA LYS A 643 10.86 -8.13 -40.44
C LYS A 643 11.29 -6.73 -40.07
N ARG A 644 12.59 -6.47 -40.22
CA ARG A 644 13.12 -5.12 -40.38
C ARG A 644 12.55 -4.53 -41.65
N SER A 645 11.88 -3.38 -41.54
CA SER A 645 11.72 -2.50 -42.71
C SER A 645 12.29 -1.13 -42.33
N PHE A 646 13.29 -0.77 -43.10
CA PHE A 646 13.77 0.59 -43.25
C PHE A 646 12.80 1.33 -44.18
N SER A 647 12.36 2.52 -43.81
CA SER A 647 12.12 3.59 -44.78
C SER A 647 11.88 4.95 -44.13
N ASP A 648 12.53 5.86 -44.77
CA ASP A 648 12.74 7.30 -44.59
C ASP A 648 11.54 8.18 -44.28
N GLY A 649 11.86 9.22 -43.54
CA GLY A 649 11.64 10.64 -43.64
C GLY A 649 10.29 11.22 -44.07
N ASN A 650 9.69 12.00 -43.21
CA ASN A 650 9.43 13.44 -43.42
C ASN A 650 8.71 14.04 -42.20
N ILE A 651 9.38 15.02 -41.63
CA ILE A 651 8.81 16.00 -40.68
C ILE A 651 8.44 17.22 -41.52
N LEU A 652 7.24 17.71 -41.33
CA LEU A 652 6.76 19.10 -41.41
C LEU A 652 5.33 19.15 -41.99
N GLY A 653 4.46 19.88 -41.32
CA GLY A 653 3.13 20.23 -41.82
C GLY A 653 2.18 20.65 -40.71
N GLU A 654 2.23 21.94 -40.42
CA GLU A 654 1.24 22.68 -39.63
C GLU A 654 -0.13 22.66 -40.31
N SER A 655 -1.20 22.76 -39.55
CA SER A 655 -2.14 23.90 -39.69
C SER A 655 -3.34 23.79 -38.76
N ASN A 656 -3.69 24.95 -38.26
CA ASN A 656 -4.86 25.33 -37.47
C ASN A 656 -6.17 25.09 -38.21
N SER A 657 -7.22 24.71 -37.48
CA SER A 657 -8.55 25.29 -37.67
C SER A 657 -9.42 24.99 -36.44
N ALA A 658 -9.84 26.07 -35.80
CA ALA A 658 -10.90 26.13 -34.82
C ALA A 658 -12.24 26.09 -35.56
N ILE A 659 -13.20 25.30 -35.09
CA ILE A 659 -14.64 25.51 -35.36
C ILE A 659 -15.44 24.96 -34.17
N ASP A 660 -16.41 25.78 -33.76
CA ASP A 660 -17.36 25.67 -32.69
C ASP A 660 -18.16 24.34 -32.61
N ASP A 661 -18.30 23.81 -31.41
CA ASP A 661 -19.36 22.86 -31.09
C ASP A 661 -19.73 22.96 -29.60
N GLU A 662 -20.54 23.95 -29.26
CA GLU A 662 -20.99 24.21 -27.89
C GLU A 662 -22.38 23.62 -27.55
N LYS A 663 -23.00 22.85 -28.45
CA LYS A 663 -24.43 22.48 -28.30
C LYS A 663 -24.80 21.01 -28.10
N VAL A 664 -23.84 20.09 -27.96
CA VAL A 664 -24.14 18.65 -27.84
C VAL A 664 -23.91 18.06 -26.44
N MET A 665 -23.57 18.88 -25.48
CA MET A 665 -22.99 18.42 -24.19
C MET A 665 -23.97 18.06 -23.06
N LEU A 666 -25.25 18.08 -23.27
CA LEU A 666 -26.23 17.81 -22.17
C LEU A 666 -26.91 16.45 -22.21
N LYS A 667 -26.55 15.56 -23.14
CA LYS A 667 -27.27 14.28 -23.32
C LYS A 667 -26.51 12.99 -22.95
N GLU A 668 -25.24 13.01 -22.53
CA GLU A 668 -24.47 11.79 -22.27
C GLU A 668 -24.08 11.57 -20.80
N ILE A 669 -24.70 12.24 -19.84
CA ILE A 669 -24.56 11.94 -18.43
C ILE A 669 -25.93 11.50 -17.90
N SER A 670 -26.43 10.37 -18.33
CA SER A 670 -27.47 9.68 -17.59
C SER A 670 -26.84 8.90 -16.45
N LEU A 671 -26.73 9.58 -15.32
CA LEU A 671 -26.78 8.92 -14.03
C LEU A 671 -28.23 8.44 -13.88
N GLU A 672 -28.49 7.15 -13.99
CA GLU A 672 -29.76 6.62 -13.52
C GLU A 672 -29.93 7.02 -12.06
N PRO A 673 -31.03 7.67 -11.67
CA PRO A 673 -31.24 8.08 -10.30
C PRO A 673 -31.46 6.83 -9.44
N LEU A 674 -30.71 6.73 -8.36
CA LEU A 674 -30.99 5.81 -7.26
C LEU A 674 -32.39 6.12 -6.70
N PRO A 675 -33.24 5.14 -6.36
CA PRO A 675 -34.55 5.39 -5.83
C PRO A 675 -34.47 6.07 -4.45
N VAL A 676 -34.80 7.34 -4.43
CA VAL A 676 -35.07 8.07 -3.21
C VAL A 676 -36.46 7.65 -2.75
N LYS A 677 -36.61 7.13 -1.54
CA LYS A 677 -37.89 6.91 -0.87
C LYS A 677 -38.59 8.25 -0.72
N ALA A 678 -39.67 8.42 -1.46
CA ALA A 678 -40.58 9.55 -1.31
C ALA A 678 -41.28 9.51 0.04
N GLN A 679 -41.17 10.58 0.79
CA GLN A 679 -42.19 10.96 1.74
C GLN A 679 -42.94 12.15 1.14
N ASP A 680 -44.23 11.94 0.89
CA ASP A 680 -45.15 12.95 0.41
C ASP A 680 -45.25 14.13 1.38
N CYS A 681 -45.07 15.33 0.84
CA CYS A 681 -45.75 16.51 1.36
C CYS A 681 -46.13 17.40 0.17
N ASN A 682 -47.42 17.38 -0.13
CA ASN A 682 -48.11 18.32 -1.02
C ASN A 682 -47.99 19.76 -0.52
N VAL A 683 -47.49 20.67 -1.35
CA VAL A 683 -47.91 22.07 -1.37
C VAL A 683 -47.83 22.61 -2.79
N SER A 684 -48.88 23.28 -3.19
CA SER A 684 -49.25 23.78 -4.50
C SER A 684 -48.39 24.87 -5.08
N LEU A 685 -48.36 24.88 -6.41
CA LEU A 685 -47.81 25.90 -7.31
C LEU A 685 -48.48 27.29 -7.15
N SER A 686 -47.66 28.35 -7.19
CA SER A 686 -48.07 29.62 -7.85
C SER A 686 -46.80 30.30 -8.44
N GLU A 687 -46.94 30.65 -9.71
CA GLU A 687 -45.99 31.43 -10.52
C GLU A 687 -45.87 32.87 -10.00
N SER A 688 -44.66 33.42 -10.05
CA SER A 688 -44.36 34.76 -10.63
C SER A 688 -42.90 35.15 -10.46
N ASN A 689 -42.21 35.43 -11.56
CA ASN A 689 -41.04 36.34 -11.67
C ASN A 689 -41.52 37.78 -11.60
N PRO A 690 -40.73 38.86 -11.40
CA PRO A 690 -39.28 38.99 -11.45
C PRO A 690 -38.61 39.95 -10.41
N ASP A 691 -37.36 40.27 -10.65
CA ASP A 691 -36.56 41.44 -10.29
C ASP A 691 -35.60 41.42 -9.07
N ILE A 692 -34.37 41.46 -9.49
CA ILE A 692 -33.17 42.16 -9.03
C ILE A 692 -33.33 43.05 -7.78
N SER A 693 -32.62 42.74 -6.71
CA SER A 693 -31.84 43.76 -5.99
C SER A 693 -30.80 43.15 -5.05
N THR A 694 -29.60 43.57 -5.28
CA THR A 694 -28.39 43.51 -4.43
C THR A 694 -28.67 43.75 -2.96
N ARG A 695 -28.22 42.80 -2.11
CA ARG A 695 -27.73 43.14 -0.76
C ARG A 695 -26.54 42.24 -0.40
N VAL A 696 -25.39 42.86 -0.47
CA VAL A 696 -24.13 42.47 0.15
C VAL A 696 -24.36 42.39 1.66
N ARG A 697 -24.06 41.27 2.26
CA ARG A 697 -23.79 41.18 3.69
C ARG A 697 -22.34 40.80 3.88
N ASP A 698 -21.59 41.80 4.32
CA ASP A 698 -20.23 41.69 4.82
C ASP A 698 -20.12 40.64 5.91
N ILE A 699 -19.28 39.65 5.69
CA ILE A 699 -18.71 38.84 6.75
C ILE A 699 -17.26 39.25 6.87
N SER A 700 -16.98 39.96 7.93
CA SER A 700 -15.67 40.44 8.33
C SER A 700 -14.73 39.29 8.60
N TYR A 701 -13.67 39.16 7.81
CA TYR A 701 -12.52 38.32 8.06
C TYR A 701 -11.60 38.99 9.09
N VAL A 702 -11.43 38.38 10.23
CA VAL A 702 -10.37 38.75 11.16
C VAL A 702 -9.06 38.17 10.62
N ARG A 703 -8.18 39.08 10.13
CA ARG A 703 -6.79 38.76 9.80
C ARG A 703 -5.97 38.73 11.10
N TYR A 704 -5.45 37.57 11.43
CA TYR A 704 -4.30 37.48 12.35
C TYR A 704 -3.01 37.62 11.56
N VAL A 705 -2.38 38.79 11.73
CA VAL A 705 -1.00 39.05 11.30
C VAL A 705 -0.09 38.57 12.42
N THR A 706 0.68 37.52 12.23
CA THR A 706 1.84 37.21 13.07
C THR A 706 3.07 37.89 12.47
N GLN A 707 3.51 38.97 13.10
CA GLN A 707 4.83 39.54 12.91
C GLN A 707 5.86 38.64 13.58
N THR A 708 6.74 38.01 12.83
CA THR A 708 8.01 37.48 13.32
C THR A 708 9.09 38.52 13.07
N ALA A 709 9.56 39.13 14.16
CA ALA A 709 10.70 40.04 14.16
C ALA A 709 12.00 39.26 13.89
N PHE A 710 12.71 39.61 12.83
CA PHE A 710 14.10 39.26 12.62
C PHE A 710 14.99 40.19 13.44
N SER A 711 15.69 39.65 14.44
CA SER A 711 16.82 40.29 15.06
C SER A 711 18.10 39.72 14.46
N ARG A 712 18.79 40.57 13.71
CA ARG A 712 20.19 40.38 13.31
C ARG A 712 21.09 40.82 14.51
N HIS A 713 21.97 39.94 14.93
CA HIS A 713 23.22 40.35 15.51
C HIS A 713 24.38 39.57 14.89
N ALA A 714 25.24 40.34 14.25
CA ALA A 714 26.57 39.92 13.77
C ALA A 714 27.57 40.30 14.87
N THR A 715 28.48 39.39 15.21
CA THR A 715 29.87 39.55 15.69
C THR A 715 30.44 38.13 15.65
N GLY A 716 31.52 37.79 14.97
CA GLY A 716 32.82 38.39 14.89
C GLY A 716 33.82 37.61 15.73
N ALA A 717 34.81 37.03 15.05
CA ALA A 717 36.15 36.63 15.56
C ALA A 717 36.35 35.20 16.13
N GLU A 718 37.09 34.43 15.36
CA GLU A 718 38.41 33.82 15.66
C GLU A 718 38.51 32.87 16.88
N CYS A 719 38.68 31.64 16.67
CA CYS A 719 39.82 30.72 16.75
C CYS A 719 39.34 29.28 16.44
#